data_2abab8a360175a9d1490d5180893a1c1
#
_entry.id   2abab8a360175a9d1490d5180893a1c1
#
_cell.length_a   1.000
_cell.length_b   1.000
_cell.length_c   1.000
_cell.angle_alpha   90.00
_cell.angle_beta   90.00
_cell.angle_gamma   90.00
#
_symmetry.space_group_name_H-M   'P 1'
#
loop_
_entity.id
_entity.type
_entity.pdbx_description
1 polymer ?
#
loop_
_entity_poly.entity_id
_entity_poly.type
_entity_poly.pdbx_seq_one_letter_code
_entity_poly.pdbx_strand_id
1 'polypeptide(L)'
;MIVRRLTLVVAIVLALISSAPGQPRWHWRTLGPGGGGALFHPTVSPHDPRIALVACDMTGNYITTDAGGRWRSFNLGVPVEFFLFDPIDPRLIYAKAGVLFRSTDRGTTWARFFPSAITKITMGDDHASPMFHVARGARGEVGAMAIDPEDSRVVYVSIDSVLWRSHDGGASWQEAGDLPGRARRMWIDPRSSKGDRTLYVAGRDAISRREAGNWRTGASPGVLTDVTGSPPRFYATAAGAIFVSRDGGMTWSRSTLPGFQGRATAIAVSPERPDVAYVSYSDLRAPIRATRGVAKTVDGGRHWTPVWRNVRDAWLTELFNAEWVSNPLGLGVAPGTPDVVYATDYGRALRTLDGGVSWESVYSTRMPDGGWTTTGLDVTTSYGVHFDPFDPQHLFIGYTDIGLFASDNGGASWHSATRRGVPESWVNTTYWMEFDPNVRGRMWAVMSGVHDLPRPKMWRSRSTDTYDGGVVRSDDGGRTWRVQNTGMPPTAATHILRDHAGTLYVTGFGRGVFKSTDGGEHWALKNVGIEEAQPLAWRLARDTNGTLYLVIARRSDDGTFANAGDGALYRSADGAERWTRLPLPPGVNGPNGLAIDPQNPARLYLAAWGRSTPQGAQDGGIYVSTDAGTTWRRVLAEDQHVYDVTIDPHDPRVLYAAGFEAAAWRSSDRGLTWSRMPGFDFKWAHRAIVDPRNPAAIFITTFGGSVWYGRAD
;
A
#
# COMPACT_ATOMS: atom_id res chain seq x y z
N MET A 1 18.50 -61.67 -65.19
CA MET A 1 19.33 -60.74 -64.38
C MET A 1 18.38 -59.70 -63.83
N ILE A 2 17.96 -59.90 -62.60
CA ILE A 2 16.90 -59.07 -61.94
C ILE A 2 17.52 -58.27 -60.90
N VAL A 3 17.50 -56.94 -61.03
CA VAL A 3 17.96 -55.98 -60.03
C VAL A 3 16.81 -55.69 -59.06
N ARG A 4 16.93 -56.14 -57.84
CA ARG A 4 16.00 -55.77 -56.75
C ARG A 4 16.31 -54.34 -56.18
N ARG A 5 15.36 -53.45 -56.34
CA ARG A 5 15.36 -52.15 -55.66
C ARG A 5 14.87 -52.38 -54.23
N LEU A 6 15.70 -52.02 -53.26
CA LEU A 6 15.34 -51.92 -51.85
C LEU A 6 14.70 -50.53 -51.61
N THR A 7 13.44 -50.49 -51.21
CA THR A 7 12.75 -49.28 -50.84
C THR A 7 12.84 -49.15 -49.30
N LEU A 8 13.57 -48.14 -48.82
CA LEU A 8 13.68 -47.80 -47.40
C LEU A 8 12.43 -47.00 -47.02
N VAL A 9 11.55 -47.57 -46.20
CA VAL A 9 10.42 -46.85 -45.57
C VAL A 9 10.91 -46.25 -44.25
N VAL A 10 11.07 -44.94 -44.24
CA VAL A 10 11.32 -44.18 -43.00
C VAL A 10 9.94 -43.88 -42.38
N ALA A 11 9.63 -44.58 -41.30
CA ALA A 11 8.47 -44.28 -40.48
C ALA A 11 8.81 -43.08 -39.57
N ILE A 12 8.27 -41.91 -39.89
CA ILE A 12 8.26 -40.74 -39.01
C ILE A 12 7.20 -40.97 -37.93
N VAL A 13 7.61 -41.31 -36.73
CA VAL A 13 6.74 -41.32 -35.55
C VAL A 13 6.58 -39.85 -35.09
N LEU A 14 5.50 -39.22 -35.54
CA LEU A 14 5.02 -37.96 -34.94
C LEU A 14 4.52 -38.27 -33.52
N ALA A 15 5.33 -38.02 -32.51
CA ALA A 15 4.88 -37.96 -31.14
C ALA A 15 3.99 -36.70 -31.00
N LEU A 16 2.68 -36.89 -31.08
CA LEU A 16 1.70 -35.92 -30.61
C LEU A 16 1.88 -35.78 -29.11
N ILE A 17 2.68 -34.80 -28.71
CA ILE A 17 2.62 -34.27 -27.32
C ILE A 17 1.26 -33.59 -27.21
N SER A 18 0.29 -34.34 -26.71
CA SER A 18 -0.96 -33.78 -26.21
C SER A 18 -0.59 -32.87 -25.03
N SER A 19 -0.41 -31.59 -25.32
CA SER A 19 -0.44 -30.58 -24.26
C SER A 19 -1.85 -30.67 -23.68
N ALA A 20 -1.97 -31.17 -22.45
CA ALA A 20 -3.17 -30.98 -21.68
C ALA A 20 -3.48 -29.47 -21.72
N PRO A 21 -4.74 -29.08 -21.95
CA PRO A 21 -5.11 -27.67 -21.90
C PRO A 21 -4.65 -27.15 -20.55
N GLY A 22 -3.66 -26.25 -20.57
CA GLY A 22 -3.16 -25.61 -19.36
C GLY A 22 -4.38 -25.02 -18.67
N GLN A 23 -4.59 -25.36 -17.40
CA GLN A 23 -5.63 -24.72 -16.62
C GLN A 23 -5.47 -23.22 -16.82
N PRO A 24 -6.54 -22.46 -17.05
CA PRO A 24 -6.45 -21.03 -17.23
C PRO A 24 -5.74 -20.48 -15.99
N ARG A 25 -4.56 -19.87 -16.19
CA ARG A 25 -3.84 -19.19 -15.13
C ARG A 25 -4.70 -18.01 -14.72
N TRP A 26 -5.46 -18.14 -13.66
CA TRP A 26 -6.24 -17.07 -13.09
C TRP A 26 -5.29 -16.01 -12.57
N HIS A 27 -5.36 -14.86 -13.19
CA HIS A 27 -4.58 -13.72 -12.77
C HIS A 27 -5.44 -12.86 -11.88
N TRP A 28 -4.97 -12.61 -10.66
CA TRP A 28 -5.50 -11.55 -9.83
C TRP A 28 -5.29 -10.22 -10.54
N ARG A 29 -6.30 -9.36 -10.49
CA ARG A 29 -6.21 -8.01 -11.02
C ARG A 29 -6.73 -7.03 -9.98
N THR A 30 -6.16 -5.83 -9.95
CA THR A 30 -6.69 -4.73 -9.15
C THR A 30 -7.87 -4.07 -9.83
N LEU A 31 -8.78 -3.53 -9.01
CA LEU A 31 -9.96 -2.79 -9.42
C LEU A 31 -10.02 -1.48 -8.66
N GLY A 32 -10.55 -0.44 -9.30
CA GLY A 32 -10.71 0.87 -8.71
C GLY A 32 -10.26 1.98 -9.66
N PRO A 33 -10.21 3.23 -9.16
CA PRO A 33 -9.80 4.38 -9.96
C PRO A 33 -8.28 4.51 -10.14
N GLY A 34 -7.47 3.78 -9.37
CA GLY A 34 -6.01 3.88 -9.34
C GLY A 34 -5.47 5.04 -8.51
N GLY A 35 -4.22 4.99 -8.04
CA GLY A 35 -3.57 6.01 -7.24
C GLY A 35 -4.13 6.13 -5.82
N GLY A 36 -4.18 7.33 -5.30
CA GLY A 36 -4.87 7.67 -4.05
C GLY A 36 -4.07 7.45 -2.77
N GLY A 37 -2.76 7.27 -2.85
CA GLY A 37 -1.85 7.18 -1.72
C GLY A 37 -0.43 7.59 -2.08
N ALA A 38 0.43 7.76 -1.09
CA ALA A 38 1.77 8.32 -1.25
C ALA A 38 2.71 7.41 -2.03
N LEU A 39 3.38 7.97 -3.04
CA LEU A 39 4.29 7.28 -3.93
C LEU A 39 5.68 7.92 -3.88
N PHE A 40 6.72 7.06 -3.86
CA PHE A 40 8.10 7.45 -3.64
C PHE A 40 9.06 6.73 -4.58
N HIS A 41 10.29 7.24 -4.64
CA HIS A 41 11.45 6.61 -5.27
C HIS A 41 11.25 6.16 -6.72
N PRO A 42 10.65 7.00 -7.60
CA PRO A 42 10.54 6.63 -9.01
C PRO A 42 11.94 6.42 -9.58
N THR A 43 12.16 5.24 -10.16
CA THR A 43 13.48 4.83 -10.67
C THR A 43 13.31 4.24 -12.05
N VAL A 44 13.98 4.83 -13.05
CA VAL A 44 13.88 4.41 -14.46
C VAL A 44 15.08 3.54 -14.83
N SER A 45 14.84 2.49 -15.60
CA SER A 45 15.88 1.57 -16.06
C SER A 45 16.89 2.27 -16.99
N PRO A 46 18.21 2.03 -16.84
CA PRO A 46 19.21 2.49 -17.78
C PRO A 46 19.17 1.77 -19.14
N HIS A 47 18.54 0.58 -19.18
CA HIS A 47 18.50 -0.26 -20.39
C HIS A 47 17.28 -0.02 -21.27
N ASP A 48 16.17 0.38 -20.68
CA ASP A 48 14.90 0.64 -21.38
C ASP A 48 14.08 1.69 -20.61
N PRO A 49 13.90 2.90 -21.13
CA PRO A 49 13.16 3.97 -20.45
C PRO A 49 11.66 3.67 -20.28
N ARG A 50 11.13 2.58 -20.85
CA ARG A 50 9.78 2.11 -20.62
C ARG A 50 9.65 1.33 -19.32
N ILE A 51 10.77 0.89 -18.73
CA ILE A 51 10.80 0.17 -17.46
C ILE A 51 11.06 1.15 -16.33
N ALA A 52 10.12 1.21 -15.39
CA ALA A 52 10.27 2.04 -14.19
C ALA A 52 9.69 1.33 -12.96
N LEU A 53 10.20 1.72 -11.79
CA LEU A 53 9.73 1.26 -10.49
C LEU A 53 9.28 2.45 -9.65
N VAL A 54 8.27 2.24 -8.81
CA VAL A 54 7.87 3.16 -7.75
C VAL A 54 7.52 2.38 -6.49
N ALA A 55 7.74 2.97 -5.33
CA ALA A 55 7.35 2.44 -4.02
C ALA A 55 6.19 3.24 -3.44
N CYS A 56 5.39 2.66 -2.57
CA CYS A 56 4.48 3.41 -1.72
C CYS A 56 4.97 3.47 -0.27
N ASP A 57 4.31 4.25 0.55
CA ASP A 57 4.60 4.42 1.98
C ASP A 57 4.20 3.20 2.84
N MET A 58 3.55 2.21 2.21
CA MET A 58 3.19 0.95 2.82
C MET A 58 4.10 -0.19 2.32
N THR A 59 3.59 -1.32 1.91
CA THR A 59 4.42 -2.42 1.38
C THR A 59 4.28 -2.65 -0.11
N GLY A 60 3.38 -1.93 -0.78
CA GLY A 60 3.21 -2.00 -2.22
C GLY A 60 4.41 -1.40 -2.96
N ASN A 61 4.87 -2.13 -3.96
CA ASN A 61 5.87 -1.67 -4.91
C ASN A 61 5.37 -2.01 -6.30
N TYR A 62 5.71 -1.20 -7.26
CA TYR A 62 5.14 -1.31 -8.59
C TYR A 62 6.23 -1.23 -9.65
N ILE A 63 6.09 -2.05 -10.69
CA ILE A 63 6.95 -2.04 -11.87
C ILE A 63 6.09 -1.93 -13.12
N THR A 64 6.49 -1.05 -14.03
CA THR A 64 5.98 -0.98 -15.40
C THR A 64 7.04 -1.43 -16.38
N THR A 65 6.60 -2.01 -17.52
CA THR A 65 7.46 -2.38 -18.66
C THR A 65 6.98 -1.75 -19.97
N ASP A 66 5.95 -0.92 -19.89
CA ASP A 66 5.31 -0.25 -21.03
C ASP A 66 5.16 1.26 -20.80
N ALA A 67 6.11 1.85 -20.08
CA ALA A 67 6.18 3.26 -19.79
C ALA A 67 5.00 3.78 -18.94
N GLY A 68 4.44 2.97 -18.04
CA GLY A 68 3.37 3.37 -17.14
C GLY A 68 1.97 3.15 -17.69
N GLY A 69 1.82 2.48 -18.84
CA GLY A 69 0.52 2.06 -19.35
C GLY A 69 -0.13 1.01 -18.47
N ARG A 70 0.70 0.12 -17.89
CA ARG A 70 0.29 -0.87 -16.89
C ARG A 70 1.37 -1.01 -15.83
N TRP A 71 0.92 -1.27 -14.59
CA TRP A 71 1.79 -1.55 -13.46
C TRP A 71 1.47 -2.90 -12.87
N ARG A 72 2.51 -3.63 -12.49
CA ARG A 72 2.40 -4.86 -11.71
C ARG A 72 2.93 -4.59 -10.31
N SER A 73 2.14 -4.89 -9.31
CA SER A 73 2.57 -4.79 -7.92
C SER A 73 3.44 -5.98 -7.51
N PHE A 74 4.32 -5.76 -6.56
CA PHE A 74 5.05 -6.78 -5.81
C PHE A 74 5.26 -6.30 -4.37
N ASN A 75 5.51 -7.23 -3.47
CA ASN A 75 5.57 -6.93 -2.05
C ASN A 75 6.84 -7.52 -1.42
N LEU A 76 7.65 -6.67 -0.77
CA LEU A 76 8.86 -7.09 -0.04
C LEU A 76 8.64 -7.16 1.47
N GLY A 77 7.41 -6.92 1.93
CA GLY A 77 7.02 -7.03 3.32
C GLY A 77 7.24 -5.78 4.16
N VAL A 78 7.95 -4.79 3.64
CA VAL A 78 8.20 -3.48 4.27
C VAL A 78 8.35 -2.42 3.17
N PRO A 79 8.21 -1.11 3.48
CA PRO A 79 8.43 -0.04 2.51
C PRO A 79 9.82 -0.08 1.90
N VAL A 80 9.91 0.22 0.62
CA VAL A 80 11.19 0.30 -0.10
C VAL A 80 11.75 1.72 -0.02
N GLU A 81 13.03 1.82 0.31
CA GLU A 81 13.74 3.09 0.48
C GLU A 81 14.51 3.52 -0.78
N PHE A 82 14.89 2.59 -1.63
CA PHE A 82 15.41 2.85 -2.99
C PHE A 82 15.36 1.60 -3.86
N PHE A 83 15.36 1.82 -5.18
CA PHE A 83 15.64 0.82 -6.19
C PHE A 83 16.97 1.14 -6.90
N LEU A 84 17.65 0.10 -7.38
CA LEU A 84 18.87 0.22 -8.17
C LEU A 84 18.86 -0.83 -9.28
N PHE A 85 18.96 -0.41 -10.52
CA PHE A 85 19.22 -1.31 -11.65
C PHE A 85 20.71 -1.63 -11.76
N ASP A 86 21.02 -2.85 -12.12
CA ASP A 86 22.39 -3.19 -12.53
C ASP A 86 22.75 -2.40 -13.80
N PRO A 87 23.95 -1.81 -13.88
CA PRO A 87 24.33 -1.00 -15.05
C PRO A 87 24.57 -1.81 -16.32
N ILE A 88 24.80 -3.14 -16.20
CA ILE A 88 25.19 -4.02 -17.32
C ILE A 88 24.13 -5.07 -17.62
N ASP A 89 23.61 -5.75 -16.59
CA ASP A 89 22.63 -6.84 -16.75
C ASP A 89 21.18 -6.31 -16.55
N PRO A 90 20.37 -6.18 -17.61
CA PRO A 90 19.02 -5.68 -17.49
C PRO A 90 18.07 -6.59 -16.69
N ARG A 91 18.48 -7.80 -16.32
CA ARG A 91 17.68 -8.72 -15.50
C ARG A 91 17.81 -8.43 -14.02
N LEU A 92 18.94 -7.82 -13.61
CA LEU A 92 19.26 -7.60 -12.21
C LEU A 92 18.71 -6.26 -11.73
N ILE A 93 17.88 -6.33 -10.70
CA ILE A 93 17.34 -5.18 -10.01
C ILE A 93 17.50 -5.40 -8.50
N TYR A 94 17.87 -4.34 -7.80
CA TYR A 94 18.02 -4.35 -6.35
C TYR A 94 17.04 -3.39 -5.70
N ALA A 95 16.59 -3.73 -4.50
CA ALA A 95 15.73 -2.90 -3.68
C ALA A 95 16.20 -2.93 -2.23
N LYS A 96 16.25 -1.76 -1.58
CA LYS A 96 16.43 -1.68 -0.13
C LYS A 96 15.06 -1.59 0.52
N ALA A 97 14.72 -2.61 1.30
CA ALA A 97 13.53 -2.67 2.13
C ALA A 97 13.96 -3.14 3.53
N GLY A 98 14.60 -2.20 4.27
CA GLY A 98 15.33 -2.48 5.50
C GLY A 98 16.62 -3.27 5.29
N VAL A 99 16.57 -4.32 4.47
CA VAL A 99 17.71 -5.09 3.91
C VAL A 99 17.71 -4.99 2.40
N LEU A 100 18.72 -5.53 1.74
CA LEU A 100 18.74 -5.59 0.29
C LEU A 100 18.07 -6.87 -0.23
N PHE A 101 17.20 -6.67 -1.21
CA PHE A 101 16.62 -7.69 -2.06
C PHE A 101 17.20 -7.59 -3.47
N ARG A 102 17.21 -8.70 -4.19
CA ARG A 102 17.62 -8.78 -5.58
C ARG A 102 16.60 -9.58 -6.39
N SER A 103 16.26 -9.05 -7.54
CA SER A 103 15.62 -9.77 -8.63
C SER A 103 16.65 -10.14 -9.67
N THR A 104 16.52 -11.35 -10.27
CA THR A 104 17.32 -11.83 -11.39
C THR A 104 16.51 -12.06 -12.65
N ASP A 105 15.25 -11.64 -12.65
CA ASP A 105 14.25 -11.88 -13.69
C ASP A 105 13.42 -10.63 -14.00
N ARG A 106 14.06 -9.45 -14.00
CA ARG A 106 13.44 -8.15 -14.30
C ARG A 106 12.31 -7.79 -13.34
N GLY A 107 12.49 -8.06 -12.04
CA GLY A 107 11.54 -7.71 -11.01
C GLY A 107 10.33 -8.65 -10.90
N THR A 108 10.35 -9.82 -11.55
CA THR A 108 9.26 -10.80 -11.45
C THR A 108 9.27 -11.48 -10.10
N THR A 109 10.45 -11.95 -9.66
CA THR A 109 10.65 -12.54 -8.33
C THR A 109 11.78 -11.83 -7.59
N TRP A 110 11.73 -11.89 -6.26
CA TRP A 110 12.68 -11.20 -5.39
C TRP A 110 13.17 -12.13 -4.29
N ALA A 111 14.46 -12.09 -4.03
CA ALA A 111 15.11 -12.83 -2.95
C ALA A 111 15.95 -11.87 -2.09
N ARG A 112 16.08 -12.16 -0.79
CA ARG A 112 17.02 -11.42 0.05
C ARG A 112 18.43 -11.58 -0.51
N PHE A 113 19.13 -10.48 -0.58
CA PHE A 113 20.46 -10.42 -1.14
C PHE A 113 21.52 -10.18 -0.05
N PHE A 114 21.26 -9.22 0.86
CA PHE A 114 22.25 -8.84 1.87
C PHE A 114 21.58 -8.06 3.02
N PRO A 115 22.02 -8.24 4.30
CA PRO A 115 22.87 -9.32 4.78
C PRO A 115 22.09 -10.63 4.92
N SER A 116 22.77 -11.76 4.74
CA SER A 116 22.19 -13.10 4.86
C SER A 116 21.83 -13.47 6.31
N ALA A 117 22.45 -12.80 7.28
CA ALA A 117 22.25 -13.03 8.72
C ALA A 117 20.84 -12.68 9.24
N ILE A 118 20.09 -11.85 8.53
CA ILE A 118 18.69 -11.56 8.88
C ILE A 118 17.81 -12.73 8.47
N THR A 119 17.16 -13.36 9.45
CA THR A 119 16.35 -14.56 9.24
C THR A 119 14.91 -14.23 8.86
N LYS A 120 14.35 -13.16 9.43
CA LYS A 120 12.96 -12.72 9.19
C LYS A 120 12.84 -11.20 9.29
N ILE A 121 11.92 -10.63 8.50
CA ILE A 121 11.50 -9.24 8.61
C ILE A 121 9.98 -9.25 8.83
N THR A 122 9.51 -8.56 9.84
CA THR A 122 8.07 -8.41 10.14
C THR A 122 7.72 -6.95 10.38
N MET A 123 6.44 -6.63 10.22
CA MET A 123 5.86 -5.35 10.65
C MET A 123 4.71 -5.65 11.59
N GLY A 124 4.62 -4.91 12.69
CA GLY A 124 3.53 -5.06 13.65
C GLY A 124 2.26 -4.33 13.25
N ASP A 125 2.37 -3.33 12.40
CA ASP A 125 1.29 -2.48 11.89
C ASP A 125 1.69 -1.90 10.52
N ASP A 126 0.75 -1.26 9.78
CA ASP A 126 1.09 -0.42 8.63
C ASP A 126 1.94 0.76 9.11
N HIS A 127 2.77 1.31 8.30
CA HIS A 127 3.69 2.40 8.66
C HIS A 127 4.54 2.16 9.93
N ALA A 128 4.47 0.99 10.55
CA ALA A 128 5.36 0.64 11.65
C ALA A 128 6.76 0.38 11.12
N SER A 129 7.76 0.71 11.91
CA SER A 129 9.14 0.36 11.59
C SER A 129 9.26 -1.17 11.46
N PRO A 130 9.99 -1.66 10.47
CA PRO A 130 10.21 -3.10 10.31
C PRO A 130 10.98 -3.65 11.51
N MET A 131 10.58 -4.84 11.97
CA MET A 131 11.31 -5.60 12.96
C MET A 131 12.20 -6.64 12.27
N PHE A 132 13.48 -6.62 12.58
CA PHE A 132 14.46 -7.53 12.01
C PHE A 132 14.79 -8.65 13.00
N HIS A 133 14.57 -9.88 12.59
CA HIS A 133 15.01 -11.06 13.30
C HIS A 133 16.36 -11.48 12.75
N VAL A 134 17.38 -11.35 13.57
CA VAL A 134 18.77 -11.60 13.16
C VAL A 134 19.31 -12.89 13.73
N ALA A 135 20.18 -13.57 12.99
CA ALA A 135 20.98 -14.62 13.55
C ALA A 135 21.93 -14.06 14.64
N ARG A 136 22.31 -14.92 15.59
CA ARG A 136 23.18 -14.51 16.71
C ARG A 136 24.47 -13.88 16.17
N GLY A 137 24.77 -12.65 16.60
CA GLY A 137 25.98 -11.91 16.20
C GLY A 137 25.81 -10.95 15.02
N ALA A 138 24.68 -10.94 14.30
CA ALA A 138 24.42 -9.97 13.24
C ALA A 138 24.03 -8.61 13.85
N ARG A 139 24.58 -7.52 13.31
CA ARG A 139 24.31 -6.13 13.75
C ARG A 139 24.33 -5.20 12.54
N GLY A 140 23.59 -4.11 12.62
CA GLY A 140 23.69 -2.94 11.78
C GLY A 140 22.57 -2.78 10.73
N GLU A 141 22.43 -1.56 10.28
CA GLU A 141 21.46 -1.13 9.27
C GLU A 141 22.15 -0.96 7.91
N VAL A 142 21.56 -1.53 6.87
CA VAL A 142 22.02 -1.26 5.49
C VAL A 142 21.73 0.20 5.15
N GLY A 143 22.75 0.93 4.70
CA GLY A 143 22.64 2.34 4.31
C GLY A 143 22.48 2.51 2.80
N ALA A 144 23.54 2.26 2.05
CA ALA A 144 23.63 2.50 0.61
C ALA A 144 24.27 1.31 -0.12
N MET A 145 24.04 1.28 -1.44
CA MET A 145 24.63 0.28 -2.35
C MET A 145 25.12 0.96 -3.61
N ALA A 146 26.21 0.47 -4.20
CA ALA A 146 26.68 0.81 -5.53
C ALA A 146 27.23 -0.43 -6.24
N ILE A 147 27.08 -0.46 -7.56
CA ILE A 147 27.60 -1.52 -8.44
C ILE A 147 28.62 -0.90 -9.36
N ASP A 148 29.73 -1.59 -9.61
CA ASP A 148 30.73 -1.12 -10.57
C ASP A 148 30.11 -1.04 -11.97
N PRO A 149 30.17 0.14 -12.61
CA PRO A 149 29.50 0.36 -13.90
C PRO A 149 30.06 -0.47 -15.05
N GLU A 150 31.21 -1.13 -14.85
CA GLU A 150 31.86 -1.98 -15.87
C GLU A 150 32.02 -3.45 -15.43
N ASP A 151 31.64 -3.81 -14.18
CA ASP A 151 31.63 -5.20 -13.69
C ASP A 151 30.55 -5.41 -12.62
N SER A 152 29.40 -5.98 -13.00
CA SER A 152 28.30 -6.29 -12.10
C SER A 152 28.65 -7.20 -10.93
N ARG A 153 29.80 -7.90 -10.97
CA ARG A 153 30.27 -8.74 -9.87
C ARG A 153 30.84 -7.92 -8.71
N VAL A 154 31.28 -6.69 -8.99
CA VAL A 154 31.86 -5.80 -7.99
C VAL A 154 30.76 -4.94 -7.39
N VAL A 155 30.42 -5.23 -6.16
CA VAL A 155 29.31 -4.57 -5.44
C VAL A 155 29.82 -4.02 -4.12
N TYR A 156 29.43 -2.80 -3.80
CA TYR A 156 29.71 -2.15 -2.51
C TYR A 156 28.40 -1.94 -1.76
N VAL A 157 28.39 -2.20 -0.46
CA VAL A 157 27.27 -1.99 0.45
C VAL A 157 27.78 -1.38 1.76
N SER A 158 27.03 -0.48 2.34
CA SER A 158 27.31 0.01 3.69
C SER A 158 26.39 -0.66 4.72
N ILE A 159 26.96 -1.07 5.84
CA ILE A 159 26.24 -1.39 7.08
C ILE A 159 26.69 -0.39 8.13
N ASP A 160 25.79 0.40 8.65
CA ASP A 160 26.10 1.55 9.50
C ASP A 160 27.21 2.42 8.88
N SER A 161 28.40 2.47 9.48
CA SER A 161 29.57 3.19 8.99
C SER A 161 30.67 2.25 8.47
N VAL A 162 30.36 1.01 8.14
CA VAL A 162 31.33 0.05 7.60
C VAL A 162 31.02 -0.23 6.13
N LEU A 163 32.03 -0.15 5.28
CA LEU A 163 31.96 -0.49 3.86
C LEU A 163 32.24 -1.96 3.64
N TRP A 164 31.36 -2.63 2.95
CA TRP A 164 31.50 -4.02 2.51
C TRP A 164 31.64 -4.07 1.00
N ARG A 165 32.45 -5.01 0.50
CA ARG A 165 32.68 -5.23 -0.93
C ARG A 165 32.53 -6.71 -1.27
N SER A 166 31.91 -6.96 -2.42
CA SER A 166 31.89 -8.26 -3.10
C SER A 166 32.62 -8.15 -4.43
N HIS A 167 33.24 -9.27 -4.86
CA HIS A 167 33.85 -9.43 -6.17
C HIS A 167 33.21 -10.54 -7.02
N ASP A 168 32.16 -11.16 -6.51
CA ASP A 168 31.49 -12.33 -7.09
C ASP A 168 29.95 -12.14 -7.18
N GLY A 169 29.49 -10.89 -7.31
CA GLY A 169 28.07 -10.59 -7.43
C GLY A 169 27.27 -10.80 -6.15
N GLY A 170 27.95 -10.70 -4.99
CA GLY A 170 27.33 -10.83 -3.67
C GLY A 170 27.27 -12.24 -3.13
N ALA A 171 27.97 -13.21 -3.73
CA ALA A 171 28.07 -14.56 -3.18
C ALA A 171 28.95 -14.58 -1.93
N SER A 172 30.04 -13.76 -1.91
CA SER A 172 30.84 -13.52 -0.72
C SER A 172 31.11 -12.03 -0.50
N TRP A 173 31.41 -11.67 0.75
CA TRP A 173 31.57 -10.28 1.17
C TRP A 173 32.80 -10.12 2.06
N GLN A 174 33.52 -9.03 1.83
CA GLN A 174 34.69 -8.63 2.61
C GLN A 174 34.51 -7.23 3.15
N GLU A 175 34.93 -6.96 4.37
CA GLU A 175 35.03 -5.64 4.91
C GLU A 175 36.08 -4.82 4.14
N ALA A 176 35.70 -3.64 3.67
CA ALA A 176 36.51 -2.76 2.84
C ALA A 176 36.91 -1.46 3.57
N GLY A 177 36.71 -1.42 4.89
CA GLY A 177 37.09 -0.36 5.80
C GLY A 177 35.93 0.52 6.25
N ASP A 178 36.27 1.51 7.08
CA ASP A 178 35.29 2.42 7.66
C ASP A 178 34.89 3.54 6.69
N LEU A 179 33.64 3.95 6.80
CA LEU A 179 33.07 5.15 6.15
C LEU A 179 33.20 6.36 7.08
N PRO A 180 33.27 7.58 6.55
CA PRO A 180 33.28 8.82 7.37
C PRO A 180 31.99 9.04 8.18
N GLY A 181 30.97 8.23 7.96
CA GLY A 181 29.69 8.24 8.65
C GLY A 181 28.69 7.32 7.94
N ARG A 182 27.44 7.30 8.41
CA ARG A 182 26.36 6.50 7.77
C ARG A 182 26.10 6.99 6.34
N ALA A 183 26.18 6.07 5.38
CA ALA A 183 25.93 6.35 3.97
C ALA A 183 24.41 6.36 3.67
N ARG A 184 23.95 7.38 2.97
CA ARG A 184 22.60 7.47 2.43
C ARG A 184 22.55 7.14 0.94
N ARG A 185 23.60 7.50 0.20
CA ARG A 185 23.79 7.16 -1.22
C ARG A 185 25.26 6.91 -1.51
N MET A 186 25.55 6.14 -2.55
CA MET A 186 26.90 5.80 -2.96
C MET A 186 27.00 5.81 -4.49
N TRP A 187 28.14 6.25 -5.02
CA TRP A 187 28.46 6.23 -6.45
C TRP A 187 29.89 5.78 -6.67
N ILE A 188 30.14 5.22 -7.85
CA ILE A 188 31.46 4.82 -8.34
C ILE A 188 31.79 5.67 -9.55
N ASP A 189 32.98 6.25 -9.62
CA ASP A 189 33.44 6.96 -10.82
C ASP A 189 33.85 5.94 -11.89
N PRO A 190 33.13 5.85 -13.02
CA PRO A 190 33.47 4.91 -14.09
C PRO A 190 34.81 5.22 -14.77
N ARG A 191 35.31 6.45 -14.62
CA ARG A 191 36.58 6.90 -15.22
C ARG A 191 37.81 6.56 -14.37
N SER A 192 37.60 6.15 -13.11
CA SER A 192 38.67 5.73 -12.22
C SER A 192 39.17 4.32 -12.55
N SER A 193 40.39 4.00 -12.12
CA SER A 193 40.98 2.69 -12.35
C SER A 193 40.11 1.53 -11.85
N LYS A 194 39.94 0.48 -12.66
CA LYS A 194 39.17 -0.72 -12.26
C LYS A 194 39.71 -1.40 -11.00
N GLY A 195 41.03 -1.36 -10.78
CA GLY A 195 41.66 -1.96 -9.60
C GLY A 195 41.46 -1.14 -8.32
N ASP A 196 41.26 0.18 -8.45
CA ASP A 196 41.11 1.11 -7.35
C ASP A 196 40.08 2.19 -7.72
N ARG A 197 38.80 1.81 -7.62
CA ARG A 197 37.67 2.69 -7.95
C ARG A 197 37.58 3.85 -6.97
N THR A 198 37.43 5.04 -7.50
CA THR A 198 37.03 6.21 -6.72
C THR A 198 35.57 6.07 -6.31
N LEU A 199 35.33 6.03 -5.00
CA LEU A 199 33.98 5.95 -4.42
C LEU A 199 33.55 7.33 -3.89
N TYR A 200 32.27 7.61 -4.04
CA TYR A 200 31.62 8.77 -3.44
C TYR A 200 30.48 8.29 -2.53
N VAL A 201 30.39 8.87 -1.35
CA VAL A 201 29.38 8.53 -0.36
C VAL A 201 28.73 9.84 0.14
N ALA A 202 27.43 9.93 0.01
CA ALA A 202 26.68 11.00 0.63
C ALA A 202 26.23 10.57 2.05
N GLY A 203 26.67 11.33 3.02
CA GLY A 203 26.21 11.25 4.40
C GLY A 203 24.99 12.13 4.67
N ARG A 204 24.91 12.65 5.91
CA ARG A 204 23.82 13.52 6.32
C ARG A 204 23.87 14.91 5.66
N ASP A 205 25.07 15.46 5.50
CA ASP A 205 25.27 16.88 5.18
C ASP A 205 26.44 17.13 4.20
N ALA A 206 27.20 16.10 3.83
CA ALA A 206 28.34 16.21 2.93
C ALA A 206 28.50 14.97 2.04
N ILE A 207 29.29 15.12 0.98
CA ILE A 207 29.82 14.01 0.19
C ILE A 207 31.29 13.79 0.60
N SER A 208 31.63 12.52 0.79
CA SER A 208 33.00 12.07 1.00
C SER A 208 33.46 11.28 -0.22
N ARG A 209 34.71 11.48 -0.63
CA ARG A 209 35.36 10.82 -1.76
C ARG A 209 36.49 9.92 -1.24
N ARG A 210 36.59 8.69 -1.72
CA ARG A 210 37.67 7.75 -1.44
C ARG A 210 38.55 7.58 -2.68
N GLU A 211 39.82 7.89 -2.54
CA GLU A 211 40.85 7.66 -3.56
C GLU A 211 42.08 7.04 -2.90
N ALA A 212 42.67 6.02 -3.54
CA ALA A 212 43.84 5.31 -3.02
C ALA A 212 43.67 4.90 -1.53
N GLY A 213 42.47 4.43 -1.18
CA GLY A 213 42.13 3.97 0.18
C GLY A 213 41.80 5.06 1.19
N ASN A 214 42.01 6.32 0.90
CA ASN A 214 41.82 7.44 1.84
C ASN A 214 40.52 8.21 1.59
N TRP A 215 39.78 8.55 2.66
CA TRP A 215 38.58 9.35 2.59
C TRP A 215 38.89 10.84 2.74
N ARG A 216 38.26 11.64 1.90
CA ARG A 216 38.26 13.10 2.01
C ARG A 216 36.81 13.58 1.98
N THR A 217 36.37 14.25 3.04
CA THR A 217 35.05 14.83 3.14
C THR A 217 35.05 16.27 2.63
N GLY A 218 34.08 16.60 1.77
CA GLY A 218 33.92 17.92 1.22
C GLY A 218 33.17 18.89 2.13
N ALA A 219 32.97 20.10 1.65
CA ALA A 219 32.20 21.11 2.36
C ALA A 219 30.73 20.71 2.49
N SER A 220 30.09 21.14 3.57
CA SER A 220 28.67 20.91 3.80
C SER A 220 27.84 22.05 3.21
N PRO A 221 26.87 21.80 2.32
CA PRO A 221 25.88 22.79 1.92
C PRO A 221 24.73 22.94 2.94
N GLY A 222 24.77 22.17 4.02
CA GLY A 222 23.71 22.00 5.02
C GLY A 222 23.19 20.58 5.04
N VAL A 223 22.22 20.29 5.91
CA VAL A 223 21.58 18.97 5.98
C VAL A 223 20.91 18.67 4.63
N LEU A 224 21.38 17.62 3.95
CA LEU A 224 20.87 17.22 2.64
C LEU A 224 19.43 16.71 2.75
N THR A 225 18.52 17.35 2.03
CA THR A 225 17.15 16.83 1.82
C THR A 225 17.18 15.72 0.79
N ASP A 226 17.82 15.98 -0.36
CA ASP A 226 18.07 14.99 -1.41
C ASP A 226 19.40 15.28 -2.10
N VAL A 227 20.01 14.27 -2.69
CA VAL A 227 21.29 14.39 -3.41
C VAL A 227 21.36 13.35 -4.53
N THR A 228 21.85 13.78 -5.69
CA THR A 228 22.02 12.94 -6.87
C THR A 228 23.24 13.40 -7.66
N GLY A 229 23.76 12.55 -8.54
CA GLY A 229 24.90 12.96 -9.36
C GLY A 229 25.41 11.86 -10.28
N SER A 230 26.31 12.29 -11.14
CA SER A 230 27.23 11.46 -11.91
C SER A 230 28.63 12.07 -11.70
N PRO A 231 29.54 11.38 -10.99
CA PRO A 231 30.82 11.95 -10.63
C PRO A 231 31.58 12.55 -11.82
N PRO A 232 32.21 13.74 -11.67
CA PRO A 232 32.37 14.50 -10.45
C PRO A 232 31.27 15.54 -10.20
N ARG A 233 30.17 15.53 -10.97
CA ARG A 233 29.08 16.49 -10.82
C ARG A 233 28.00 15.95 -9.91
N PHE A 234 27.63 16.75 -8.90
CA PHE A 234 26.56 16.44 -7.97
C PHE A 234 25.59 17.60 -7.82
N TYR A 235 24.36 17.29 -7.54
CA TYR A 235 23.27 18.20 -7.22
C TYR A 235 22.69 17.83 -5.88
N ALA A 236 22.36 18.83 -5.09
CA ALA A 236 21.73 18.62 -3.80
C ALA A 236 20.65 19.64 -3.51
N THR A 237 19.67 19.25 -2.73
CA THR A 237 18.76 20.18 -2.06
C THR A 237 19.06 20.14 -0.56
N ALA A 238 19.23 21.33 0.02
CA ALA A 238 19.49 21.49 1.45
C ALA A 238 18.85 22.80 1.94
N ALA A 239 18.18 22.74 3.10
CA ALA A 239 17.45 23.87 3.67
C ALA A 239 16.50 24.58 2.66
N GLY A 240 15.95 23.82 1.72
CA GLY A 240 15.07 24.34 0.66
C GLY A 240 15.77 25.02 -0.51
N ALA A 241 17.10 25.08 -0.54
CA ALA A 241 17.89 25.64 -1.63
C ALA A 241 18.50 24.55 -2.52
N ILE A 242 18.90 24.93 -3.74
CA ILE A 242 19.57 24.05 -4.71
C ILE A 242 21.08 24.34 -4.65
N PHE A 243 21.88 23.28 -4.63
CA PHE A 243 23.33 23.35 -4.66
C PHE A 243 23.89 22.44 -5.76
N VAL A 244 24.99 22.89 -6.37
CA VAL A 244 25.71 22.17 -7.42
C VAL A 244 27.18 22.09 -7.06
N SER A 245 27.73 20.89 -7.11
CA SER A 245 29.18 20.63 -7.03
C SER A 245 29.68 20.17 -8.41
N ARG A 246 30.90 20.59 -8.78
CA ARG A 246 31.58 20.19 -10.03
C ARG A 246 32.91 19.48 -9.76
N ASP A 247 33.24 19.28 -8.49
CA ASP A 247 34.52 18.76 -7.99
C ASP A 247 34.36 17.55 -7.07
N GLY A 248 33.28 16.83 -7.25
CA GLY A 248 33.04 15.59 -6.47
C GLY A 248 32.47 15.84 -5.08
N GLY A 249 31.75 16.93 -4.87
CA GLY A 249 31.19 17.28 -3.57
C GLY A 249 32.17 18.00 -2.65
N MET A 250 33.37 18.37 -3.14
CA MET A 250 34.35 19.06 -2.31
C MET A 250 33.94 20.50 -2.04
N THR A 251 33.39 21.19 -3.04
CA THR A 251 32.80 22.51 -2.89
C THR A 251 31.40 22.56 -3.51
N TRP A 252 30.58 23.49 -3.03
CA TRP A 252 29.22 23.68 -3.48
C TRP A 252 28.95 25.13 -3.86
N SER A 253 28.29 25.32 -4.98
CA SER A 253 27.76 26.61 -5.40
C SER A 253 26.24 26.59 -5.25
N ARG A 254 25.67 27.60 -4.61
CA ARG A 254 24.22 27.77 -4.58
C ARG A 254 23.70 28.08 -5.97
N SER A 255 22.67 27.39 -6.38
CA SER A 255 21.97 27.63 -7.63
C SER A 255 20.55 28.12 -7.34
N THR A 256 20.03 29.03 -8.15
CA THR A 256 18.75 29.68 -7.90
C THR A 256 17.83 29.56 -9.08
N LEU A 257 16.57 29.31 -8.82
CA LEU A 257 15.49 29.48 -9.78
C LEU A 257 15.08 30.96 -9.78
N PRO A 258 15.21 31.70 -10.90
CA PRO A 258 14.93 33.12 -10.94
C PRO A 258 13.52 33.45 -10.46
N GLY A 259 13.42 34.45 -9.57
CA GLY A 259 12.14 34.81 -8.96
C GLY A 259 11.59 33.83 -7.94
N PHE A 260 12.31 32.79 -7.57
CA PHE A 260 11.87 31.73 -6.65
C PHE A 260 12.13 32.11 -5.19
N GLN A 261 11.14 31.98 -4.34
CA GLN A 261 11.22 32.18 -2.89
C GLN A 261 10.61 31.02 -2.10
N GLY A 262 10.69 29.84 -2.66
CA GLY A 262 10.10 28.65 -2.08
C GLY A 262 11.14 27.66 -1.56
N ARG A 263 10.77 26.39 -1.58
CA ARG A 263 11.60 25.27 -1.16
C ARG A 263 11.79 24.26 -2.27
N ALA A 264 13.04 23.91 -2.53
CA ALA A 264 13.40 22.76 -3.35
C ALA A 264 13.46 21.49 -2.47
N THR A 265 12.96 20.37 -2.99
CA THR A 265 12.87 19.11 -2.25
C THR A 265 13.56 17.96 -2.97
N ALA A 266 12.89 17.28 -3.90
CA ALA A 266 13.49 16.18 -4.67
C ALA A 266 14.35 16.71 -5.81
N ILE A 267 15.44 16.02 -6.13
CA ILE A 267 16.32 16.35 -7.26
C ILE A 267 16.78 15.06 -7.97
N ALA A 268 16.74 15.07 -9.31
CA ALA A 268 17.18 13.94 -10.11
C ALA A 268 18.01 14.43 -11.31
N VAL A 269 19.02 13.64 -11.68
CA VAL A 269 19.92 13.92 -12.78
C VAL A 269 19.96 12.72 -13.74
N SER A 270 20.17 12.99 -15.03
CA SER A 270 20.54 11.94 -15.96
C SER A 270 22.03 11.62 -15.81
N PRO A 271 22.42 10.39 -15.38
CA PRO A 271 23.84 10.07 -15.18
C PRO A 271 24.68 10.18 -16.46
N GLU A 272 24.11 9.88 -17.63
CA GLU A 272 24.79 9.98 -18.92
C GLU A 272 24.84 11.43 -19.48
N ARG A 273 23.93 12.26 -19.01
CA ARG A 273 23.82 13.67 -19.38
C ARG A 273 23.81 14.55 -18.12
N PRO A 274 24.91 14.62 -17.36
CA PRO A 274 24.94 15.25 -16.05
C PRO A 274 24.73 16.77 -16.05
N ASP A 275 24.66 17.40 -17.23
CA ASP A 275 24.17 18.76 -17.38
C ASP A 275 22.66 18.91 -17.31
N VAL A 276 21.91 17.80 -17.48
CA VAL A 276 20.45 17.77 -17.43
C VAL A 276 19.97 17.23 -16.08
N ALA A 277 19.31 18.09 -15.34
CA ALA A 277 18.73 17.71 -14.04
C ALA A 277 17.35 18.34 -13.86
N TYR A 278 16.56 17.75 -12.96
CA TYR A 278 15.23 18.20 -12.59
C TYR A 278 15.15 18.37 -11.09
N VAL A 279 14.46 19.40 -10.63
CA VAL A 279 14.23 19.69 -9.22
C VAL A 279 12.75 19.96 -8.99
N SER A 280 12.20 19.38 -7.94
CA SER A 280 10.85 19.71 -7.49
C SER A 280 10.88 20.91 -6.55
N TYR A 281 9.87 21.77 -6.65
CA TYR A 281 9.80 22.99 -5.84
C TYR A 281 8.37 23.33 -5.39
N SER A 282 8.29 24.07 -4.27
CA SER A 282 7.10 24.83 -3.88
C SER A 282 7.49 26.29 -3.67
N ASP A 283 6.81 27.23 -4.34
CA ASP A 283 7.02 28.67 -4.17
C ASP A 283 5.99 29.24 -3.17
N LEU A 284 6.47 29.83 -2.09
CA LEU A 284 5.63 30.34 -0.99
C LEU A 284 5.16 31.79 -1.22
N ARG A 285 5.49 32.43 -2.34
CA ARG A 285 5.08 33.82 -2.62
C ARG A 285 3.59 33.96 -2.94
N ALA A 286 2.92 32.89 -3.37
CA ALA A 286 1.52 32.93 -3.71
C ALA A 286 0.67 32.85 -2.43
N PRO A 287 -0.15 33.86 -2.10
CA PRO A 287 -0.84 33.92 -0.81
C PRO A 287 -1.98 32.92 -0.64
N ILE A 288 -2.47 32.30 -1.71
CA ILE A 288 -3.64 31.42 -1.69
C ILE A 288 -3.33 30.00 -2.16
N ARG A 289 -2.37 29.81 -3.06
CA ARG A 289 -1.88 28.50 -3.52
C ARG A 289 -0.41 28.63 -3.85
N ALA A 290 0.45 28.03 -3.03
CA ALA A 290 1.86 27.92 -3.35
C ALA A 290 2.03 27.35 -4.76
N THR A 291 2.79 28.03 -5.62
CA THR A 291 3.14 27.48 -6.93
C THR A 291 4.02 26.26 -6.70
N ARG A 292 3.64 25.13 -7.24
CA ARG A 292 4.33 23.85 -7.08
C ARG A 292 4.71 23.32 -8.45
N GLY A 293 5.78 22.54 -8.53
CA GLY A 293 6.13 21.95 -9.80
C GLY A 293 7.54 21.40 -9.89
N VAL A 294 7.98 21.26 -11.12
CA VAL A 294 9.30 20.79 -11.50
C VAL A 294 10.00 21.85 -12.35
N ALA A 295 11.27 22.09 -12.10
CA ALA A 295 12.14 22.88 -12.95
C ALA A 295 13.26 22.01 -13.53
N LYS A 296 13.70 22.33 -14.74
CA LYS A 296 14.74 21.65 -15.51
C LYS A 296 15.94 22.57 -15.71
N THR A 297 17.13 22.02 -15.61
CA THR A 297 18.38 22.63 -16.14
C THR A 297 18.91 21.76 -17.28
N VAL A 298 19.59 22.40 -18.24
CA VAL A 298 20.31 21.74 -19.33
C VAL A 298 21.78 22.22 -19.43
N ASP A 299 22.20 23.01 -18.46
CA ASP A 299 23.54 23.67 -18.46
C ASP A 299 24.29 23.43 -17.14
N GLY A 300 23.97 22.38 -16.45
CA GLY A 300 24.64 22.00 -15.22
C GLY A 300 24.26 22.85 -14.03
N GLY A 301 23.01 23.30 -13.97
CA GLY A 301 22.46 24.07 -12.86
C GLY A 301 22.83 25.55 -12.85
N ARG A 302 23.28 26.10 -13.98
CA ARG A 302 23.48 27.54 -14.08
C ARG A 302 22.15 28.28 -14.23
N HIS A 303 21.26 27.70 -15.05
CA HIS A 303 19.88 28.20 -15.24
C HIS A 303 18.89 27.10 -15.05
N TRP A 304 17.73 27.44 -14.48
CA TRP A 304 16.60 26.54 -14.28
C TRP A 304 15.36 27.15 -14.92
N THR A 305 14.59 26.31 -15.62
CA THR A 305 13.33 26.68 -16.26
C THR A 305 12.20 25.85 -15.66
N PRO A 306 11.11 26.45 -15.18
CA PRO A 306 9.91 25.71 -14.78
C PRO A 306 9.33 24.92 -15.96
N VAL A 307 9.13 23.62 -15.75
CA VAL A 307 8.66 22.68 -16.76
C VAL A 307 7.42 21.90 -16.32
N TRP A 308 6.74 22.33 -15.26
CA TRP A 308 5.49 21.74 -14.79
C TRP A 308 4.32 22.39 -15.51
N ARG A 309 4.11 21.99 -16.78
CA ARG A 309 3.14 22.58 -17.70
C ARG A 309 2.28 21.50 -18.32
N ASN A 310 1.08 21.87 -18.78
CA ASN A 310 0.17 20.98 -19.49
C ASN A 310 -0.01 19.63 -18.75
N VAL A 311 -0.18 19.71 -17.43
CA VAL A 311 -0.34 18.54 -16.59
C VAL A 311 -1.74 17.97 -16.83
N ARG A 312 -1.78 16.84 -17.51
CA ARG A 312 -3.01 16.05 -17.72
C ARG A 312 -3.08 15.00 -16.63
N ASP A 313 -3.62 15.40 -15.50
CA ASP A 313 -3.86 14.48 -14.39
C ASP A 313 -5.16 13.73 -14.62
N ALA A 314 -5.34 12.65 -13.83
CA ALA A 314 -6.58 11.91 -13.75
C ALA A 314 -7.56 12.61 -12.78
N TRP A 315 -8.41 11.84 -12.13
CA TRP A 315 -9.46 12.31 -11.24
C TRP A 315 -8.97 13.03 -9.97
N LEU A 316 -7.72 12.81 -9.53
CA LEU A 316 -7.25 13.24 -8.21
C LEU A 316 -7.20 14.77 -8.07
N THR A 317 -6.71 15.47 -9.09
CA THR A 317 -6.66 16.94 -9.11
C THR A 317 -8.06 17.58 -9.11
N GLU A 318 -9.06 16.91 -9.70
CA GLU A 318 -10.43 17.40 -9.75
C GLU A 318 -11.17 17.22 -8.42
N LEU A 319 -10.83 16.17 -7.66
CA LEU A 319 -11.57 15.77 -6.46
C LEU A 319 -10.96 16.25 -5.16
N PHE A 320 -9.63 16.41 -5.10
CA PHE A 320 -8.93 16.76 -3.88
C PHE A 320 -8.24 18.12 -3.99
N ASN A 321 -8.15 18.79 -2.86
CA ASN A 321 -7.51 20.09 -2.79
C ASN A 321 -5.98 19.99 -2.81
N ALA A 322 -5.30 21.13 -2.66
CA ALA A 322 -3.86 21.26 -2.78
C ALA A 322 -3.03 20.43 -1.77
N GLU A 323 -3.63 19.85 -0.73
CA GLU A 323 -2.89 19.06 0.27
C GLU A 323 -2.46 17.71 -0.29
N TRP A 324 -3.33 17.06 -1.05
CA TRP A 324 -3.05 15.80 -1.74
C TRP A 324 -2.21 15.98 -3.02
N VAL A 325 -2.45 17.09 -3.71
CA VAL A 325 -1.75 17.46 -4.94
C VAL A 325 -0.58 18.37 -4.58
N SER A 326 0.49 17.80 -4.05
CA SER A 326 1.67 18.55 -3.61
C SER A 326 2.73 18.71 -4.73
N ASN A 327 3.84 19.38 -4.43
CA ASN A 327 5.02 19.28 -5.27
C ASN A 327 5.54 17.83 -5.25
N PRO A 328 6.11 17.32 -6.33
CA PRO A 328 6.64 15.97 -6.36
C PRO A 328 7.58 15.66 -5.18
N LEU A 329 7.32 14.56 -4.50
CA LEU A 329 8.15 14.04 -3.41
C LEU A 329 9.34 13.25 -3.93
N GLY A 330 9.20 12.65 -5.13
CA GLY A 330 10.22 11.90 -5.82
C GLY A 330 10.29 12.26 -7.30
N LEU A 331 11.50 12.26 -7.84
CA LEU A 331 11.79 12.41 -9.26
C LEU A 331 12.69 11.26 -9.72
N GLY A 332 12.40 10.67 -10.88
CA GLY A 332 13.21 9.64 -11.52
C GLY A 332 13.44 9.98 -12.98
N VAL A 333 14.69 10.20 -13.37
CA VAL A 333 15.09 10.54 -14.75
C VAL A 333 15.69 9.30 -15.41
N ALA A 334 15.30 9.03 -16.66
CA ALA A 334 15.91 7.96 -17.44
C ALA A 334 17.39 8.28 -17.74
N PRO A 335 18.34 7.39 -17.44
CA PRO A 335 19.76 7.67 -17.57
C PRO A 335 20.19 8.13 -18.96
N GLY A 336 19.84 7.38 -20.01
CA GLY A 336 20.21 7.68 -21.40
C GLY A 336 19.24 8.59 -22.16
N THR A 337 18.03 8.82 -21.60
CA THR A 337 16.97 9.61 -22.24
C THR A 337 16.42 10.65 -21.27
N PRO A 338 17.14 11.76 -21.05
CA PRO A 338 16.85 12.70 -19.97
C PRO A 338 15.50 13.42 -20.10
N ASP A 339 14.81 13.30 -21.23
CA ASP A 339 13.46 13.86 -21.41
C ASP A 339 12.36 12.94 -20.85
N VAL A 340 12.69 11.70 -20.50
CA VAL A 340 11.79 10.79 -19.81
C VAL A 340 11.96 10.93 -18.31
N VAL A 341 10.92 11.44 -17.64
CA VAL A 341 10.94 11.68 -16.19
C VAL A 341 9.62 11.22 -15.56
N TYR A 342 9.73 10.54 -14.43
CA TYR A 342 8.59 10.24 -13.55
C TYR A 342 8.64 11.16 -12.34
N ALA A 343 7.47 11.61 -11.91
CA ALA A 343 7.26 12.43 -10.73
C ALA A 343 6.15 11.84 -9.88
N THR A 344 6.38 11.72 -8.58
CA THR A 344 5.42 11.11 -7.64
C THR A 344 5.15 12.02 -6.47
N ASP A 345 3.93 11.99 -5.94
CA ASP A 345 3.52 12.73 -4.74
C ASP A 345 2.61 11.90 -3.82
N TYR A 346 1.84 12.54 -2.94
CA TYR A 346 0.97 11.86 -1.97
C TYR A 346 -0.24 11.13 -2.58
N GLY A 347 -0.46 11.22 -3.88
CA GLY A 347 -1.61 10.54 -4.50
C GLY A 347 -1.37 10.19 -5.96
N ARG A 348 -0.37 10.81 -6.61
CA ARG A 348 -0.18 10.76 -8.06
C ARG A 348 1.16 10.15 -8.46
N ALA A 349 1.15 9.51 -9.62
CA ALA A 349 2.33 9.26 -10.44
C ALA A 349 2.11 9.89 -11.81
N LEU A 350 3.01 10.77 -12.20
CA LEU A 350 2.98 11.51 -13.46
C LEU A 350 4.25 11.23 -14.23
N ARG A 351 4.16 11.31 -15.56
CA ARG A 351 5.30 11.10 -16.47
C ARG A 351 5.36 12.20 -17.51
N THR A 352 6.56 12.58 -17.89
CA THR A 352 6.85 13.32 -19.13
C THR A 352 7.72 12.48 -20.06
N LEU A 353 7.54 12.62 -21.36
CA LEU A 353 8.38 12.02 -22.42
C LEU A 353 9.09 13.08 -23.26
N ASP A 354 8.83 14.37 -22.99
CA ASP A 354 9.27 15.52 -23.76
C ASP A 354 10.03 16.54 -22.90
N GLY A 355 10.60 16.09 -21.80
CA GLY A 355 11.41 16.93 -20.91
C GLY A 355 10.63 17.95 -20.12
N GLY A 356 9.34 17.70 -19.89
CA GLY A 356 8.46 18.51 -19.06
C GLY A 356 7.62 19.53 -19.83
N VAL A 357 7.59 19.47 -21.18
CA VAL A 357 6.65 20.28 -21.98
C VAL A 357 5.22 19.86 -21.70
N SER A 358 4.99 18.56 -21.52
CA SER A 358 3.72 17.99 -21.04
C SER A 358 3.95 16.91 -20.00
N TRP A 359 2.95 16.72 -19.13
CA TRP A 359 2.92 15.67 -18.12
C TRP A 359 1.58 14.94 -18.19
N GLU A 360 1.60 13.64 -17.99
CA GLU A 360 0.41 12.81 -18.00
C GLU A 360 0.37 11.84 -16.82
N SER A 361 -0.83 11.52 -16.38
CA SER A 361 -1.09 10.52 -15.34
C SER A 361 -0.71 9.13 -15.84
N VAL A 362 -0.07 8.33 -14.96
CA VAL A 362 0.27 6.92 -15.21
C VAL A 362 -0.33 5.98 -14.17
N TYR A 363 -1.22 6.47 -13.29
CA TYR A 363 -1.87 5.65 -12.27
C TYR A 363 -3.34 5.31 -12.61
N SER A 364 -3.92 6.01 -13.57
CA SER A 364 -5.34 5.90 -13.91
C SER A 364 -5.57 6.20 -15.39
N THR A 365 -6.54 5.52 -15.99
CA THR A 365 -6.95 5.74 -17.38
C THR A 365 -8.40 6.17 -17.43
N ARG A 366 -8.71 7.21 -18.21
CA ARG A 366 -10.09 7.66 -18.45
C ARG A 366 -10.78 6.72 -19.43
N MET A 367 -11.97 6.27 -19.07
CA MET A 367 -12.78 5.38 -19.89
C MET A 367 -13.78 6.16 -20.77
N PRO A 368 -14.32 5.55 -21.86
CA PRO A 368 -15.23 6.23 -22.77
C PRO A 368 -16.52 6.76 -22.14
N ASP A 369 -16.96 6.18 -21.02
CA ASP A 369 -18.12 6.63 -20.23
C ASP A 369 -17.81 7.81 -19.31
N GLY A 370 -16.57 8.28 -19.32
CA GLY A 370 -16.10 9.39 -18.48
C GLY A 370 -15.62 8.97 -17.10
N GLY A 371 -15.76 7.71 -16.70
CA GLY A 371 -15.20 7.13 -15.49
C GLY A 371 -13.70 6.86 -15.63
N TRP A 372 -13.11 6.33 -14.56
CA TRP A 372 -11.69 6.02 -14.46
C TRP A 372 -11.46 4.55 -14.14
N THR A 373 -10.37 3.99 -14.62
CA THR A 373 -9.91 2.66 -14.26
C THR A 373 -8.43 2.68 -13.92
N THR A 374 -8.03 1.81 -13.01
CA THR A 374 -6.63 1.68 -12.61
C THR A 374 -5.74 1.19 -13.74
N THR A 375 -4.48 1.63 -13.74
CA THR A 375 -3.40 1.03 -14.53
C THR A 375 -2.70 -0.11 -13.80
N GLY A 376 -3.14 -0.46 -12.59
CA GLY A 376 -2.49 -1.40 -11.67
C GLY A 376 -1.64 -0.72 -10.60
N LEU A 377 -1.58 0.63 -10.60
CA LEU A 377 -0.91 1.41 -9.56
C LEU A 377 -1.96 1.88 -8.58
N ASP A 378 -2.24 1.04 -7.58
CA ASP A 378 -3.25 1.22 -6.57
C ASP A 378 -2.61 1.26 -5.19
N VAL A 379 -2.79 2.32 -4.44
CA VAL A 379 -2.07 2.56 -3.18
C VAL A 379 -3.00 2.71 -1.99
N THR A 380 -4.31 2.84 -2.23
CA THR A 380 -5.27 3.19 -1.19
C THR A 380 -5.81 1.97 -0.45
N THR A 381 -6.09 2.14 0.84
CA THR A 381 -6.81 1.16 1.68
C THR A 381 -8.28 1.12 1.30
N SER A 382 -8.85 -0.10 1.19
CA SER A 382 -10.28 -0.32 0.92
C SER A 382 -10.92 -1.16 2.03
N TYR A 383 -12.17 -0.79 2.40
CA TYR A 383 -12.91 -1.43 3.49
C TYR A 383 -13.95 -2.44 3.02
N GLY A 384 -14.56 -2.21 1.87
CA GLY A 384 -15.61 -3.09 1.36
C GLY A 384 -15.90 -2.87 -0.13
N VAL A 385 -16.47 -3.91 -0.73
CA VAL A 385 -17.13 -3.86 -2.04
C VAL A 385 -18.61 -4.16 -1.79
N HIS A 386 -19.48 -3.28 -2.24
CA HIS A 386 -20.91 -3.34 -1.95
C HIS A 386 -21.69 -3.37 -3.26
N PHE A 387 -22.71 -4.24 -3.33
CA PHE A 387 -23.48 -4.49 -4.54
C PHE A 387 -24.92 -4.01 -4.34
N ASP A 388 -25.44 -3.27 -5.30
CA ASP A 388 -26.86 -2.92 -5.34
C ASP A 388 -27.70 -4.19 -5.50
N PRO A 389 -28.63 -4.50 -4.60
CA PRO A 389 -29.44 -5.72 -4.68
C PRO A 389 -30.39 -5.74 -5.89
N PHE A 390 -30.65 -4.59 -6.53
CA PHE A 390 -31.48 -4.48 -7.72
C PHE A 390 -30.69 -4.49 -9.02
N ASP A 391 -29.39 -4.19 -8.96
CA ASP A 391 -28.50 -4.20 -10.11
C ASP A 391 -27.06 -4.55 -9.70
N PRO A 392 -26.63 -5.83 -9.85
CA PRO A 392 -25.28 -6.24 -9.48
C PRO A 392 -24.16 -5.62 -10.33
N GLN A 393 -24.48 -4.91 -11.42
CA GLN A 393 -23.48 -4.13 -12.18
C GLN A 393 -23.22 -2.78 -11.50
N HIS A 394 -24.16 -2.30 -10.67
CA HIS A 394 -24.00 -1.13 -9.86
C HIS A 394 -23.38 -1.50 -8.51
N LEU A 395 -22.11 -1.12 -8.32
CA LEU A 395 -21.35 -1.49 -7.12
C LEU A 395 -20.49 -0.33 -6.63
N PHE A 396 -20.10 -0.42 -5.38
CA PHE A 396 -19.33 0.62 -4.70
C PHE A 396 -18.10 0.03 -4.02
N ILE A 397 -17.02 0.83 -3.97
CA ILE A 397 -15.86 0.56 -3.12
C ILE A 397 -15.74 1.68 -2.10
N GLY A 398 -15.76 1.32 -0.81
CA GLY A 398 -15.44 2.22 0.30
C GLY A 398 -13.93 2.25 0.53
N TYR A 399 -13.36 3.44 0.46
CA TYR A 399 -11.93 3.68 0.65
C TYR A 399 -11.67 4.54 1.88
N THR A 400 -10.46 4.45 2.42
CA THR A 400 -9.85 5.54 3.17
C THR A 400 -9.23 6.54 2.19
N ASP A 401 -9.03 7.77 2.64
CA ASP A 401 -8.36 8.86 1.92
C ASP A 401 -9.08 9.38 0.66
N ILE A 402 -9.77 8.55 -0.08
CA ILE A 402 -10.46 8.92 -1.31
C ILE A 402 -11.98 8.70 -1.27
N GLY A 403 -12.51 8.26 -0.13
CA GLY A 403 -13.94 8.18 0.16
C GLY A 403 -14.69 7.04 -0.51
N LEU A 404 -15.66 7.32 -1.36
CA LEU A 404 -16.54 6.35 -2.00
C LEU A 404 -16.46 6.47 -3.52
N PHE A 405 -16.26 5.33 -4.18
CA PHE A 405 -16.32 5.23 -5.64
C PHE A 405 -17.43 4.27 -6.05
N ALA A 406 -18.15 4.64 -7.10
CA ALA A 406 -19.23 3.87 -7.70
C ALA A 406 -18.87 3.44 -9.12
N SER A 407 -19.40 2.29 -9.52
CA SER A 407 -19.34 1.76 -10.89
C SER A 407 -20.75 1.34 -11.32
N ASP A 408 -21.16 1.73 -12.52
CA ASP A 408 -22.42 1.33 -13.14
C ASP A 408 -22.25 0.19 -14.18
N ASN A 409 -21.04 -0.34 -14.32
CA ASN A 409 -20.68 -1.29 -15.38
C ASN A 409 -19.84 -2.49 -14.86
N GLY A 410 -20.14 -2.91 -13.64
CA GLY A 410 -19.53 -4.11 -13.04
C GLY A 410 -18.07 -3.98 -12.66
N GLY A 411 -17.58 -2.75 -12.44
CA GLY A 411 -16.21 -2.47 -12.04
C GLY A 411 -15.26 -2.21 -13.21
N ALA A 412 -15.78 -1.98 -14.42
CA ALA A 412 -14.95 -1.64 -15.58
C ALA A 412 -14.45 -0.18 -15.51
N SER A 413 -15.26 0.71 -14.97
CA SER A 413 -14.89 2.10 -14.69
C SER A 413 -15.53 2.60 -13.39
N TRP A 414 -14.95 3.65 -12.81
CA TRP A 414 -15.28 4.18 -11.51
C TRP A 414 -15.41 5.69 -11.55
N HIS A 415 -16.33 6.22 -10.74
CA HIS A 415 -16.49 7.65 -10.50
C HIS A 415 -16.68 7.92 -9.02
N SER A 416 -16.27 9.09 -8.53
CA SER A 416 -16.44 9.45 -7.13
C SER A 416 -17.91 9.64 -6.80
N ALA A 417 -18.34 9.03 -5.69
CA ALA A 417 -19.70 9.12 -5.15
C ALA A 417 -19.78 9.93 -3.85
N THR A 418 -18.74 10.69 -3.46
CA THR A 418 -18.71 11.43 -2.19
C THR A 418 -19.06 12.92 -2.30
N ARG A 419 -19.16 13.49 -3.52
CA ARG A 419 -19.12 14.95 -3.71
C ARG A 419 -20.46 15.66 -3.66
N ARG A 420 -21.58 14.95 -3.63
CA ARG A 420 -22.92 15.57 -3.71
C ARG A 420 -23.68 15.33 -2.43
N GLY A 421 -23.55 16.27 -1.47
CA GLY A 421 -24.28 16.26 -0.21
C GLY A 421 -23.56 15.60 0.97
N VAL A 422 -22.38 14.99 0.76
CA VAL A 422 -21.49 14.57 1.86
C VAL A 422 -20.75 15.79 2.38
N PRO A 423 -20.67 16.03 3.70
CA PRO A 423 -19.84 17.09 4.27
C PRO A 423 -18.38 16.93 3.85
N GLU A 424 -17.69 18.02 3.52
CA GLU A 424 -16.32 17.99 3.05
C GLU A 424 -15.37 17.35 4.07
N SER A 425 -15.63 17.54 5.37
CA SER A 425 -14.86 16.89 6.44
C SER A 425 -15.05 15.38 6.54
N TRP A 426 -16.04 14.78 5.85
CA TRP A 426 -16.32 13.35 5.89
C TRP A 426 -15.89 12.59 4.62
N VAL A 427 -15.48 13.29 3.58
CA VAL A 427 -15.17 12.68 2.27
C VAL A 427 -13.90 11.81 2.28
N ASN A 428 -13.13 11.84 3.37
CA ASN A 428 -11.88 11.08 3.47
C ASN A 428 -12.13 9.56 3.48
N THR A 429 -13.04 9.07 4.34
CA THR A 429 -13.21 7.62 4.55
C THR A 429 -14.66 7.19 4.51
N THR A 430 -14.95 6.14 3.74
CA THR A 430 -16.20 5.38 3.78
C THR A 430 -15.93 4.00 4.36
N TYR A 431 -16.39 3.74 5.57
CA TYR A 431 -16.13 2.47 6.27
C TYR A 431 -17.04 1.34 5.85
N TRP A 432 -18.36 1.63 5.64
CA TRP A 432 -19.35 0.63 5.29
C TRP A 432 -20.57 1.21 4.61
N MET A 433 -21.34 0.37 3.91
CA MET A 433 -22.60 0.70 3.30
C MET A 433 -23.67 -0.38 3.58
N GLU A 434 -24.92 0.03 3.58
CA GLU A 434 -26.10 -0.83 3.68
C GLU A 434 -27.14 -0.40 2.66
N PHE A 435 -27.82 -1.35 2.02
CA PHE A 435 -28.84 -1.11 1.03
C PHE A 435 -30.23 -1.43 1.58
N ASP A 436 -31.24 -0.71 1.13
CA ASP A 436 -32.63 -1.12 1.35
C ASP A 436 -33.02 -2.18 0.30
N PRO A 437 -33.23 -3.44 0.66
CA PRO A 437 -33.53 -4.48 -0.32
C PRO A 437 -34.96 -4.35 -0.90
N ASN A 438 -35.79 -3.44 -0.37
CA ASN A 438 -37.16 -3.23 -0.79
C ASN A 438 -37.35 -1.93 -1.60
N VAL A 439 -36.38 -1.00 -1.54
CA VAL A 439 -36.49 0.32 -2.19
C VAL A 439 -35.27 0.58 -3.07
N ARG A 440 -35.47 0.45 -4.38
CA ARG A 440 -34.40 0.71 -5.36
C ARG A 440 -33.79 2.10 -5.16
N GLY A 441 -32.47 2.17 -5.17
CA GLY A 441 -31.69 3.41 -5.03
C GLY A 441 -31.56 3.93 -3.60
N ARG A 442 -32.23 3.30 -2.60
CA ARG A 442 -32.07 3.67 -1.20
C ARG A 442 -30.92 2.92 -0.57
N MET A 443 -30.02 3.69 0.04
CA MET A 443 -28.84 3.16 0.72
C MET A 443 -28.33 4.12 1.78
N TRP A 444 -27.57 3.58 2.73
CA TRP A 444 -26.89 4.36 3.77
C TRP A 444 -25.40 4.06 3.69
N ALA A 445 -24.58 5.07 4.00
CA ALA A 445 -23.15 4.91 4.16
C ALA A 445 -22.69 5.55 5.47
N VAL A 446 -21.69 4.94 6.10
CA VAL A 446 -21.02 5.48 7.29
C VAL A 446 -19.67 6.05 6.87
N MET A 447 -19.49 7.34 7.13
CA MET A 447 -18.36 8.13 6.64
C MET A 447 -17.72 8.95 7.76
N SER A 448 -16.42 9.24 7.61
CA SER A 448 -15.67 10.04 8.59
C SER A 448 -14.49 10.74 7.96
N GLY A 449 -14.08 11.85 8.55
CA GLY A 449 -12.77 12.47 8.32
C GLY A 449 -11.59 11.73 8.97
N VAL A 450 -11.87 10.73 9.80
CA VAL A 450 -10.83 9.88 10.42
C VAL A 450 -10.61 8.66 9.55
N HIS A 451 -9.36 8.40 9.22
CA HIS A 451 -8.96 7.26 8.38
C HIS A 451 -8.33 6.13 9.20
N ASP A 452 -8.14 4.97 8.58
CA ASP A 452 -7.40 3.81 9.09
C ASP A 452 -7.87 3.23 10.44
N LEU A 453 -9.14 3.42 10.83
CA LEU A 453 -9.67 2.69 11.96
C LEU A 453 -9.84 1.20 11.59
N PRO A 454 -9.66 0.28 12.53
CA PRO A 454 -9.46 0.46 13.98
C PRO A 454 -7.97 0.47 14.39
N ARG A 455 -7.06 0.99 13.58
CA ARG A 455 -5.63 0.92 13.85
C ARG A 455 -5.20 1.81 15.01
N PRO A 456 -4.37 1.31 15.94
CA PRO A 456 -3.95 2.03 17.13
C PRO A 456 -3.27 3.37 16.84
N LYS A 457 -2.54 3.50 15.73
CA LYS A 457 -1.88 4.76 15.34
C LYS A 457 -2.85 5.94 15.24
N MET A 458 -4.14 5.67 14.93
CA MET A 458 -5.13 6.72 14.69
C MET A 458 -5.77 7.28 15.96
N TRP A 459 -5.76 6.53 17.06
CA TRP A 459 -6.41 6.93 18.31
C TRP A 459 -5.51 6.92 19.53
N ARG A 460 -4.29 6.40 19.45
CA ARG A 460 -3.35 6.26 20.56
C ARG A 460 -3.04 7.59 21.28
N SER A 461 -3.05 8.70 20.57
CA SER A 461 -2.75 10.04 21.09
C SER A 461 -3.88 11.06 20.86
N ARG A 462 -5.09 10.63 20.51
CA ARG A 462 -6.22 11.49 20.21
C ARG A 462 -7.45 11.07 21.00
N SER A 463 -8.24 12.07 21.46
CA SER A 463 -9.57 11.79 21.99
C SER A 463 -10.53 11.45 20.85
N THR A 464 -11.30 10.38 20.98
CA THR A 464 -12.38 10.04 20.07
C THR A 464 -13.51 11.07 20.06
N ASP A 465 -13.55 11.97 21.05
CA ASP A 465 -14.52 13.07 21.12
C ASP A 465 -14.32 14.12 20.03
N THR A 466 -13.12 14.18 19.43
CA THR A 466 -12.78 15.07 18.33
C THR A 466 -13.10 14.50 16.95
N TYR A 467 -13.59 13.26 16.89
CA TYR A 467 -13.88 12.60 15.62
C TYR A 467 -15.14 13.18 14.98
N ASP A 468 -15.06 13.46 13.68
CA ASP A 468 -16.16 13.91 12.86
C ASP A 468 -16.60 12.83 11.87
N GLY A 469 -17.87 12.75 11.59
CA GLY A 469 -18.47 11.75 10.74
C GLY A 469 -19.89 11.42 11.13
N GLY A 470 -20.41 10.36 10.52
CA GLY A 470 -21.76 9.87 10.78
C GLY A 470 -22.35 9.05 9.65
N VAL A 471 -23.66 9.15 9.52
CA VAL A 471 -24.48 8.45 8.52
C VAL A 471 -24.93 9.41 7.43
N VAL A 472 -24.78 9.01 6.19
CA VAL A 472 -25.41 9.64 5.03
C VAL A 472 -26.37 8.67 4.36
N ARG A 473 -27.48 9.18 3.79
CA ARG A 473 -28.45 8.38 3.05
C ARG A 473 -28.58 8.91 1.63
N SER A 474 -28.69 8.01 0.69
CA SER A 474 -29.10 8.25 -0.69
C SER A 474 -30.46 7.59 -0.96
N ASP A 475 -31.27 8.21 -1.83
CA ASP A 475 -32.50 7.64 -2.37
C ASP A 475 -32.45 7.55 -3.93
N ASP A 476 -31.28 7.85 -4.53
CA ASP A 476 -31.10 7.93 -5.99
C ASP A 476 -29.91 7.09 -6.51
N GLY A 477 -29.54 6.04 -5.79
CA GLY A 477 -28.45 5.15 -6.18
C GLY A 477 -27.06 5.73 -5.93
N GLY A 478 -26.88 6.52 -4.87
CA GLY A 478 -25.58 7.08 -4.49
C GLY A 478 -25.14 8.29 -5.30
N ARG A 479 -26.04 8.87 -6.12
CA ARG A 479 -25.75 10.08 -6.92
C ARG A 479 -25.77 11.33 -6.06
N THR A 480 -26.67 11.39 -5.06
CA THR A 480 -26.73 12.45 -4.05
C THR A 480 -26.93 11.86 -2.66
N TRP A 481 -26.44 12.58 -1.66
CA TRP A 481 -26.48 12.15 -0.28
C TRP A 481 -27.04 13.24 0.62
N ARG A 482 -27.65 12.84 1.72
CA ARG A 482 -28.05 13.73 2.82
C ARG A 482 -27.59 13.19 4.16
N VAL A 483 -27.15 14.06 5.03
CA VAL A 483 -26.73 13.69 6.39
C VAL A 483 -27.94 13.22 7.20
N GLN A 484 -27.75 12.15 7.96
CA GLN A 484 -28.76 11.49 8.79
C GLN A 484 -28.21 11.25 10.20
N ASN A 485 -27.96 12.32 10.96
CA ASN A 485 -27.30 12.25 12.27
C ASN A 485 -28.17 12.74 13.44
N THR A 486 -29.48 13.01 13.26
CA THR A 486 -30.32 13.51 14.36
C THR A 486 -30.32 12.54 15.54
N GLY A 487 -29.87 13.01 16.71
CA GLY A 487 -29.72 12.17 17.92
C GLY A 487 -28.38 11.43 18.05
N MET A 488 -27.51 11.50 17.04
CA MET A 488 -26.15 11.00 17.07
C MET A 488 -25.16 12.18 17.02
N PRO A 489 -24.27 12.34 18.00
CA PRO A 489 -23.24 13.38 17.95
C PRO A 489 -22.26 13.10 16.81
N PRO A 490 -21.44 14.09 16.37
CA PRO A 490 -20.36 13.84 15.43
C PRO A 490 -19.50 12.67 15.91
N THR A 491 -19.30 11.68 15.04
CA THR A 491 -18.57 10.46 15.40
C THR A 491 -18.02 9.76 14.15
N ALA A 492 -16.89 9.10 14.27
CA ALA A 492 -16.45 8.18 13.24
C ALA A 492 -17.35 6.94 13.27
N ALA A 493 -18.38 6.94 12.44
CA ALA A 493 -19.24 5.78 12.25
C ALA A 493 -18.51 4.73 11.41
N THR A 494 -18.43 3.49 11.90
CA THR A 494 -17.55 2.46 11.32
C THR A 494 -18.29 1.28 10.70
N HIS A 495 -19.53 1.03 11.11
CA HIS A 495 -20.36 -0.02 10.52
C HIS A 495 -21.84 0.34 10.62
N ILE A 496 -22.61 -0.03 9.62
CA ILE A 496 -24.08 0.04 9.63
C ILE A 496 -24.64 -1.31 9.25
N LEU A 497 -25.73 -1.71 9.93
CA LEU A 497 -26.43 -2.96 9.71
C LEU A 497 -27.93 -2.71 9.76
N ARG A 498 -28.67 -3.30 8.83
CA ARG A 498 -30.14 -3.27 8.76
C ARG A 498 -30.71 -4.66 9.13
N ASP A 499 -31.72 -4.69 9.97
CA ASP A 499 -32.46 -5.93 10.22
C ASP A 499 -33.64 -6.14 9.23
N HIS A 500 -34.32 -7.28 9.34
CA HIS A 500 -35.44 -7.60 8.44
C HIS A 500 -36.65 -6.69 8.64
N ALA A 501 -36.81 -6.09 9.82
CA ALA A 501 -37.88 -5.12 10.13
C ALA A 501 -37.55 -3.71 9.59
N GLY A 502 -36.33 -3.48 9.11
CA GLY A 502 -35.90 -2.18 8.62
C GLY A 502 -35.21 -1.33 9.68
N THR A 503 -35.01 -1.84 10.89
CA THR A 503 -34.24 -1.17 11.94
C THR A 503 -32.77 -1.08 11.54
N LEU A 504 -32.20 0.09 11.74
CA LEU A 504 -30.78 0.34 11.48
C LEU A 504 -29.99 0.38 12.79
N TYR A 505 -28.80 -0.18 12.77
CA TYR A 505 -27.82 -0.15 13.86
C TYR A 505 -26.51 0.37 13.34
N VAL A 506 -25.89 1.31 14.06
CA VAL A 506 -24.63 1.94 13.67
C VAL A 506 -23.62 1.85 14.82
N THR A 507 -22.39 1.48 14.52
CA THR A 507 -21.27 1.61 15.45
C THR A 507 -20.60 2.95 15.32
N GLY A 508 -20.43 3.66 16.43
CA GLY A 508 -19.64 4.87 16.57
C GLY A 508 -18.36 4.61 17.35
N PHE A 509 -17.22 4.82 16.74
CA PHE A 509 -15.91 4.55 17.34
C PHE A 509 -15.67 5.51 18.52
N GLY A 510 -15.56 4.96 19.73
CA GLY A 510 -15.50 5.71 20.99
C GLY A 510 -16.87 6.15 21.55
N ARG A 511 -17.98 5.79 20.89
CA ARG A 511 -19.35 6.17 21.29
C ARG A 511 -20.26 4.97 21.58
N GLY A 512 -20.01 3.82 20.96
CA GLY A 512 -20.84 2.61 21.10
C GLY A 512 -21.84 2.40 19.95
N VAL A 513 -23.06 1.98 20.25
CA VAL A 513 -24.07 1.58 19.28
C VAL A 513 -25.23 2.55 19.27
N PHE A 514 -25.65 2.95 18.07
CA PHE A 514 -26.87 3.76 17.83
C PHE A 514 -27.89 2.93 17.07
N LYS A 515 -29.19 3.13 17.37
CA LYS A 515 -30.33 2.45 16.76
C LYS A 515 -31.29 3.46 16.19
N SER A 516 -31.82 3.18 14.99
CA SER A 516 -32.90 3.92 14.34
C SER A 516 -33.99 2.98 13.88
N THR A 517 -35.25 3.35 14.09
CA THR A 517 -36.45 2.60 13.64
C THR A 517 -37.22 3.33 12.54
N ASP A 518 -36.74 4.47 12.08
CA ASP A 518 -37.39 5.36 11.11
C ASP A 518 -36.53 5.61 9.85
N GLY A 519 -35.65 4.64 9.52
CA GLY A 519 -34.81 4.72 8.32
C GLY A 519 -33.64 5.68 8.44
N GLY A 520 -33.18 5.96 9.66
CA GLY A 520 -32.03 6.82 9.94
C GLY A 520 -32.37 8.27 10.22
N GLU A 521 -33.68 8.65 10.28
CA GLU A 521 -34.06 10.03 10.56
C GLU A 521 -33.69 10.43 11.99
N HIS A 522 -33.86 9.51 12.97
CA HIS A 522 -33.50 9.71 14.36
C HIS A 522 -32.71 8.51 14.91
N TRP A 523 -31.73 8.79 15.76
CA TRP A 523 -30.88 7.79 16.40
C TRP A 523 -30.95 7.87 17.91
N ALA A 524 -30.97 6.71 18.56
CA ALA A 524 -30.89 6.58 20.01
C ALA A 524 -29.65 5.74 20.39
N LEU A 525 -28.88 6.23 21.38
CA LEU A 525 -27.75 5.49 21.94
C LEU A 525 -28.20 4.24 22.69
N LYS A 526 -27.56 3.11 22.46
CA LYS A 526 -27.92 1.79 22.98
C LYS A 526 -26.69 1.08 23.59
N ASN A 527 -26.18 1.59 24.70
CA ASN A 527 -24.98 1.08 25.37
C ASN A 527 -25.24 0.37 26.69
N VAL A 528 -26.50 0.09 27.05
CA VAL A 528 -26.81 -0.60 28.32
C VAL A 528 -26.16 -1.98 28.36
N GLY A 529 -25.22 -2.19 29.29
CA GLY A 529 -24.44 -3.43 29.45
C GLY A 529 -23.09 -3.43 28.74
N ILE A 530 -22.74 -2.39 27.98
CA ILE A 530 -21.38 -2.17 27.49
C ILE A 530 -20.57 -1.54 28.63
N GLU A 531 -19.45 -2.17 28.98
CA GLU A 531 -18.66 -1.82 30.16
C GLU A 531 -17.65 -0.70 29.91
N GLU A 532 -17.21 -0.54 28.66
CA GLU A 532 -16.22 0.46 28.28
C GLU A 532 -16.82 1.87 28.32
N ALA A 533 -16.15 2.81 29.02
CA ALA A 533 -16.57 4.21 29.09
C ALA A 533 -16.50 4.91 27.72
N GLN A 534 -15.57 4.52 26.87
CA GLN A 534 -15.41 4.97 25.48
C GLN A 534 -15.26 3.74 24.60
N PRO A 535 -16.36 3.04 24.26
CA PRO A 535 -16.31 1.80 23.52
C PRO A 535 -15.83 2.06 22.07
N LEU A 536 -14.70 1.46 21.70
CA LEU A 536 -14.18 1.51 20.33
C LEU A 536 -14.99 0.54 19.44
N ALA A 537 -16.29 0.82 19.32
CA ALA A 537 -17.25 -0.01 18.59
C ALA A 537 -16.86 -0.07 17.12
N TRP A 538 -16.52 -1.26 16.64
CA TRP A 538 -15.95 -1.45 15.32
C TRP A 538 -16.93 -2.08 14.34
N ARG A 539 -17.50 -3.21 14.70
CA ARG A 539 -18.39 -3.98 13.83
C ARG A 539 -19.58 -4.56 14.56
N LEU A 540 -20.66 -4.69 13.80
CA LEU A 540 -21.85 -5.45 14.15
C LEU A 540 -21.97 -6.67 13.25
N ALA A 541 -22.47 -7.78 13.80
CA ALA A 541 -22.95 -8.92 13.07
C ALA A 541 -24.33 -9.31 13.61
N ARG A 542 -25.13 -9.97 12.79
CA ARG A 542 -26.48 -10.44 13.18
C ARG A 542 -26.69 -11.88 12.72
N ASP A 543 -27.19 -12.73 13.59
CA ASP A 543 -27.58 -14.08 13.22
C ASP A 543 -28.99 -14.15 12.60
N THR A 544 -29.36 -15.32 12.13
CA THR A 544 -30.67 -15.58 11.51
C THR A 544 -31.84 -15.50 12.50
N ASN A 545 -31.58 -15.57 13.80
CA ASN A 545 -32.57 -15.42 14.87
C ASN A 545 -32.75 -13.95 15.31
N GLY A 546 -31.98 -13.03 14.76
CA GLY A 546 -32.01 -11.60 15.08
C GLY A 546 -31.07 -11.19 16.21
N THR A 547 -30.29 -12.08 16.76
CA THR A 547 -29.27 -11.78 17.79
C THR A 547 -28.18 -10.92 17.18
N LEU A 548 -27.86 -9.82 17.83
CA LEU A 548 -26.78 -8.92 17.45
C LEU A 548 -25.50 -9.25 18.20
N TYR A 549 -24.37 -9.11 17.53
CA TYR A 549 -23.05 -9.20 18.11
C TYR A 549 -22.27 -7.93 17.80
N LEU A 550 -21.50 -7.43 18.78
CA LEU A 550 -20.70 -6.22 18.69
C LEU A 550 -19.25 -6.55 19.00
N VAL A 551 -18.37 -6.16 18.08
CA VAL A 551 -16.92 -6.21 18.27
C VAL A 551 -16.44 -4.83 18.71
N ILE A 552 -15.79 -4.76 19.89
CA ILE A 552 -15.05 -3.60 20.39
C ILE A 552 -13.58 -3.81 20.08
N ALA A 553 -12.97 -2.86 19.37
CA ALA A 553 -11.56 -2.92 19.03
C ALA A 553 -10.66 -2.73 20.26
N ARG A 554 -9.47 -3.31 20.23
CA ARG A 554 -8.45 -3.13 21.26
C ARG A 554 -7.94 -1.69 21.26
N ARG A 555 -7.87 -1.09 22.46
CA ARG A 555 -7.32 0.25 22.65
C ARG A 555 -5.80 0.24 22.76
N SER A 556 -5.23 -0.77 23.40
CA SER A 556 -3.80 -0.94 23.59
C SER A 556 -3.23 -1.97 22.64
N ASP A 557 -2.06 -1.72 22.11
CA ASP A 557 -1.28 -2.63 21.27
C ASP A 557 0.05 -3.04 21.92
N ASP A 558 0.24 -2.73 23.19
CA ASP A 558 1.44 -3.08 23.97
C ASP A 558 1.58 -4.59 24.22
N GLY A 559 0.55 -5.36 23.87
CA GLY A 559 0.50 -6.80 24.06
C GLY A 559 0.21 -7.26 25.47
N THR A 560 -0.01 -6.33 26.40
CA THR A 560 -0.41 -6.66 27.76
C THR A 560 -1.82 -7.23 27.75
N PHE A 561 -1.97 -8.41 28.35
CA PHE A 561 -3.26 -9.10 28.46
C PHE A 561 -4.02 -8.67 29.72
N ALA A 562 -5.36 -8.64 29.61
CA ALA A 562 -6.28 -8.30 30.70
C ALA A 562 -6.08 -6.89 31.27
N ASN A 563 -5.83 -5.91 30.41
CA ASN A 563 -5.78 -4.50 30.80
C ASN A 563 -7.05 -3.74 30.34
N ALA A 564 -7.22 -2.53 30.80
CA ALA A 564 -8.37 -1.68 30.46
C ALA A 564 -8.45 -1.29 28.95
N GLY A 565 -7.42 -1.59 28.17
CA GLY A 565 -7.37 -1.35 26.72
C GLY A 565 -7.69 -2.55 25.86
N ASP A 566 -8.01 -3.70 26.46
CA ASP A 566 -8.40 -4.90 25.71
C ASP A 566 -9.71 -4.67 24.96
N GLY A 567 -9.84 -5.32 23.78
CA GLY A 567 -11.09 -5.39 23.05
C GLY A 567 -12.09 -6.34 23.69
N ALA A 568 -13.30 -6.31 23.20
CA ALA A 568 -14.41 -7.11 23.74
C ALA A 568 -15.36 -7.63 22.66
N LEU A 569 -16.11 -8.65 23.02
CA LEU A 569 -17.21 -9.16 22.23
C LEU A 569 -18.49 -9.11 23.09
N TYR A 570 -19.56 -8.56 22.52
CA TYR A 570 -20.87 -8.47 23.17
C TYR A 570 -21.95 -9.11 22.33
N ARG A 571 -23.04 -9.54 22.97
CA ARG A 571 -24.26 -10.09 22.38
C ARG A 571 -25.48 -9.36 22.91
N SER A 572 -26.47 -9.11 22.04
CA SER A 572 -27.81 -8.63 22.40
C SER A 572 -28.86 -9.49 21.71
N ALA A 573 -29.83 -9.99 22.46
CA ALA A 573 -30.97 -10.77 21.96
C ALA A 573 -32.26 -9.94 21.87
N ASP A 574 -32.23 -8.68 22.22
CA ASP A 574 -33.41 -7.81 22.38
C ASP A 574 -33.34 -6.54 21.46
N GLY A 575 -32.58 -6.64 20.37
CA GLY A 575 -32.46 -5.53 19.41
C GLY A 575 -31.66 -4.35 19.93
N ALA A 576 -30.54 -4.62 20.58
CA ALA A 576 -29.60 -3.68 21.18
C ALA A 576 -30.10 -2.93 22.44
N GLU A 577 -31.23 -3.36 23.05
CA GLU A 577 -31.69 -2.72 24.29
C GLU A 577 -30.76 -3.04 25.47
N ARG A 578 -30.17 -4.26 25.48
CA ARG A 578 -29.17 -4.67 26.45
C ARG A 578 -28.10 -5.54 25.81
N TRP A 579 -26.84 -5.28 26.19
CA TRP A 579 -25.68 -6.04 25.78
C TRP A 579 -25.15 -6.90 26.91
N THR A 580 -24.70 -8.11 26.59
CA THR A 580 -24.05 -9.05 27.51
C THR A 580 -22.68 -9.36 26.96
N ARG A 581 -21.64 -9.18 27.77
CA ARG A 581 -20.27 -9.49 27.40
C ARG A 581 -20.09 -10.99 27.22
N LEU A 582 -19.43 -11.40 26.14
CA LEU A 582 -19.02 -12.76 25.87
C LEU A 582 -17.52 -12.93 26.18
N PRO A 583 -17.11 -14.16 26.63
CA PRO A 583 -15.68 -14.41 26.79
C PRO A 583 -14.97 -14.42 25.44
N LEU A 584 -13.80 -13.80 25.40
CA LEU A 584 -12.87 -13.98 24.29
C LEU A 584 -12.09 -15.30 24.43
N PRO A 585 -11.51 -15.83 23.33
CA PRO A 585 -10.61 -16.97 23.43
C PRO A 585 -9.44 -16.69 24.40
N PRO A 586 -8.93 -17.69 25.12
CA PRO A 586 -7.80 -17.51 26.02
C PRO A 586 -6.61 -16.86 25.33
N GLY A 587 -6.05 -15.79 25.94
CA GLY A 587 -4.93 -15.02 25.40
C GLY A 587 -5.30 -13.95 24.36
N VAL A 588 -6.49 -13.99 23.79
CA VAL A 588 -6.96 -13.00 22.80
C VAL A 588 -7.41 -11.71 23.48
N ASN A 589 -6.88 -10.57 23.04
CA ASN A 589 -7.33 -9.26 23.46
C ASN A 589 -7.66 -8.31 22.29
N GLY A 590 -7.48 -8.75 21.06
CA GLY A 590 -7.71 -7.97 19.84
C GLY A 590 -8.71 -8.63 18.90
N PRO A 591 -10.02 -8.72 19.24
CA PRO A 591 -11.04 -9.18 18.31
C PRO A 591 -11.18 -8.15 17.18
N ASN A 592 -11.40 -8.61 15.94
CA ASN A 592 -11.42 -7.72 14.77
C ASN A 592 -12.60 -7.99 13.83
N GLY A 593 -12.77 -9.22 13.35
CA GLY A 593 -13.88 -9.63 12.50
C GLY A 593 -14.68 -10.77 13.10
N LEU A 594 -15.97 -10.82 12.81
CA LEU A 594 -16.88 -11.89 13.28
C LEU A 594 -17.78 -12.34 12.14
N ALA A 595 -17.84 -13.65 11.88
CA ALA A 595 -18.79 -14.27 10.97
C ALA A 595 -19.64 -15.31 11.72
N ILE A 596 -20.92 -15.42 11.35
CA ILE A 596 -21.91 -16.30 11.96
C ILE A 596 -22.40 -17.26 10.89
N ASP A 597 -22.36 -18.57 11.17
CA ASP A 597 -22.84 -19.59 10.24
C ASP A 597 -24.37 -19.44 10.06
N PRO A 598 -24.87 -19.13 8.84
CA PRO A 598 -26.30 -18.89 8.62
C PRO A 598 -27.15 -20.17 8.80
N GLN A 599 -26.54 -21.35 8.72
CA GLN A 599 -27.21 -22.62 8.93
C GLN A 599 -27.17 -23.09 10.42
N ASN A 600 -26.23 -22.53 11.20
CA ASN A 600 -26.09 -22.83 12.62
C ASN A 600 -25.65 -21.58 13.40
N PRO A 601 -26.58 -20.76 13.89
CA PRO A 601 -26.27 -19.52 14.62
C PRO A 601 -25.41 -19.70 15.88
N ALA A 602 -25.31 -20.93 16.41
CA ALA A 602 -24.38 -21.21 17.51
C ALA A 602 -22.91 -21.32 17.06
N ARG A 603 -22.66 -21.43 15.74
CA ARG A 603 -21.31 -21.48 15.21
C ARG A 603 -20.86 -20.07 14.78
N LEU A 604 -19.84 -19.57 15.47
CA LEU A 604 -19.21 -18.27 15.23
C LEU A 604 -17.76 -18.47 14.83
N TYR A 605 -17.26 -17.59 13.96
CA TYR A 605 -15.84 -17.49 13.64
C TYR A 605 -15.36 -16.09 14.00
N LEU A 606 -14.30 -16.01 14.82
CA LEU A 606 -13.70 -14.76 15.27
C LEU A 606 -12.32 -14.60 14.66
N ALA A 607 -12.10 -13.52 13.91
CA ALA A 607 -10.77 -13.09 13.51
C ALA A 607 -10.15 -12.25 14.63
N ALA A 608 -8.91 -12.57 14.98
CA ALA A 608 -8.19 -11.93 16.07
C ALA A 608 -6.84 -11.38 15.61
N TRP A 609 -6.55 -10.18 16.04
CA TRP A 609 -5.24 -9.56 15.92
C TRP A 609 -4.37 -9.99 17.10
N GLY A 610 -3.21 -10.55 16.82
CA GLY A 610 -2.27 -11.01 17.81
C GLY A 610 -1.68 -9.89 18.66
N ARG A 611 -1.34 -10.20 19.89
CA ARG A 611 -0.60 -9.30 20.77
C ARG A 611 0.90 -9.45 20.58
N SER A 612 1.62 -8.33 20.67
CA SER A 612 3.07 -8.34 20.60
C SER A 612 3.69 -8.91 21.88
N THR A 613 4.66 -9.81 21.74
CA THR A 613 5.44 -10.34 22.86
C THR A 613 6.92 -10.35 22.48
N PRO A 614 7.86 -10.54 23.46
CA PRO A 614 9.28 -10.68 23.12
C PRO A 614 9.59 -11.88 22.19
N GLN A 615 8.69 -12.86 22.12
CA GLN A 615 8.80 -14.04 21.26
C GLN A 615 8.11 -13.83 19.89
N GLY A 616 7.55 -12.65 19.63
CA GLY A 616 6.75 -12.32 18.45
C GLY A 616 5.26 -12.21 18.75
N ALA A 617 4.45 -12.04 17.70
CA ALA A 617 3.00 -11.95 17.85
C ALA A 617 2.40 -13.30 18.26
N GLN A 618 1.47 -13.29 19.20
CA GLN A 618 0.80 -14.47 19.77
C GLN A 618 -0.71 -14.24 19.87
N ASP A 619 -1.44 -15.36 19.95
CA ASP A 619 -2.88 -15.43 20.21
C ASP A 619 -3.76 -14.71 19.17
N GLY A 620 -3.21 -14.44 17.98
CA GLY A 620 -4.01 -14.02 16.81
C GLY A 620 -4.48 -15.22 15.96
N GLY A 621 -5.16 -14.96 14.85
CA GLY A 621 -5.65 -15.97 13.93
C GLY A 621 -7.17 -16.07 13.87
N ILE A 622 -7.68 -17.27 13.51
CA ILE A 622 -9.13 -17.55 13.49
C ILE A 622 -9.48 -18.52 14.61
N TYR A 623 -10.55 -18.20 15.31
CA TYR A 623 -11.16 -19.02 16.33
C TYR A 623 -12.59 -19.40 15.95
N VAL A 624 -13.02 -20.62 16.29
CA VAL A 624 -14.39 -21.08 16.11
C VAL A 624 -15.03 -21.36 17.47
N SER A 625 -16.26 -20.90 17.63
CA SER A 625 -17.19 -21.32 18.69
C SER A 625 -18.31 -22.18 18.08
N THR A 626 -18.84 -23.13 18.82
CA THR A 626 -20.03 -23.94 18.46
C THR A 626 -21.14 -23.79 19.47
N ASP A 627 -21.01 -22.89 20.43
CA ASP A 627 -21.90 -22.64 21.56
C ASP A 627 -22.22 -21.15 21.75
N ALA A 628 -22.36 -20.43 20.60
CA ALA A 628 -22.72 -19.02 20.51
C ALA A 628 -21.74 -18.09 21.26
N GLY A 629 -20.45 -18.40 21.22
CA GLY A 629 -19.38 -17.57 21.77
C GLY A 629 -19.03 -17.84 23.23
N THR A 630 -19.54 -18.95 23.81
CA THR A 630 -19.23 -19.32 25.19
C THR A 630 -17.83 -19.94 25.32
N THR A 631 -17.48 -20.82 24.38
CA THR A 631 -16.12 -21.41 24.31
C THR A 631 -15.56 -21.30 22.91
N TRP A 632 -14.22 -21.31 22.81
CA TRP A 632 -13.52 -21.09 21.57
C TRP A 632 -12.38 -22.09 21.35
N ARG A 633 -12.18 -22.46 20.09
CA ARG A 633 -11.04 -23.26 19.63
C ARG A 633 -10.35 -22.56 18.45
N ARG A 634 -9.02 -22.41 18.51
CA ARG A 634 -8.23 -21.86 17.41
C ARG A 634 -8.19 -22.82 16.22
N VAL A 635 -8.40 -22.29 15.01
CA VAL A 635 -8.46 -23.09 13.78
C VAL A 635 -7.51 -22.60 12.69
N LEU A 636 -7.01 -21.34 12.78
CA LEU A 636 -5.93 -20.83 11.96
C LEU A 636 -4.92 -20.13 12.88
N ALA A 637 -3.67 -20.58 12.88
CA ALA A 637 -2.61 -20.07 13.75
C ALA A 637 -1.41 -19.51 12.96
N GLU A 638 -1.32 -19.80 11.67
CA GLU A 638 -0.21 -19.46 10.81
C GLU A 638 -0.11 -17.96 10.51
N ASP A 639 -1.23 -17.24 10.56
CA ASP A 639 -1.29 -15.80 10.53
C ASP A 639 -1.73 -15.26 11.88
N GLN A 640 -0.91 -14.42 12.50
CA GLN A 640 -1.17 -13.86 13.82
C GLN A 640 -1.96 -12.55 13.78
N HIS A 641 -2.13 -11.95 12.59
CA HIS A 641 -2.81 -10.69 12.43
C HIS A 641 -3.92 -10.83 11.39
N VAL A 642 -5.08 -11.34 11.81
CA VAL A 642 -6.22 -11.55 10.91
C VAL A 642 -7.26 -10.46 11.12
N TYR A 643 -7.59 -9.76 10.02
CA TYR A 643 -8.58 -8.69 10.04
C TYR A 643 -10.00 -9.20 10.01
N ASP A 644 -10.27 -10.16 9.12
CA ASP A 644 -11.63 -10.61 8.90
C ASP A 644 -11.72 -12.08 8.53
N VAL A 645 -12.88 -12.65 8.78
CA VAL A 645 -13.29 -13.97 8.32
C VAL A 645 -14.66 -13.85 7.66
N THR A 646 -14.79 -14.43 6.48
CA THR A 646 -16.01 -14.43 5.68
C THR A 646 -16.46 -15.85 5.43
N ILE A 647 -17.76 -16.11 5.60
CA ILE A 647 -18.40 -17.37 5.23
C ILE A 647 -18.95 -17.19 3.81
N ASP A 648 -18.72 -18.15 2.94
CA ASP A 648 -19.30 -18.14 1.59
C ASP A 648 -20.84 -18.23 1.70
N PRO A 649 -21.59 -17.28 1.14
CA PRO A 649 -23.04 -17.27 1.24
C PRO A 649 -23.72 -18.43 0.50
N HIS A 650 -23.02 -19.08 -0.44
CA HIS A 650 -23.55 -20.20 -1.23
C HIS A 650 -23.20 -21.57 -0.62
N ASP A 651 -22.04 -21.66 0.06
CA ASP A 651 -21.61 -22.89 0.75
C ASP A 651 -20.97 -22.55 2.11
N PRO A 652 -21.70 -22.65 3.22
CA PRO A 652 -21.19 -22.33 4.54
C PRO A 652 -20.03 -23.22 5.04
N ARG A 653 -19.63 -24.25 4.28
CA ARG A 653 -18.40 -25.00 4.54
C ARG A 653 -17.15 -24.24 4.10
N VAL A 654 -17.31 -23.31 3.15
CA VAL A 654 -16.23 -22.52 2.60
C VAL A 654 -16.07 -21.24 3.40
N LEU A 655 -14.85 -20.99 3.84
CA LEU A 655 -14.48 -19.80 4.59
C LEU A 655 -13.28 -19.12 3.92
N TYR A 656 -13.22 -17.81 4.07
CA TYR A 656 -12.08 -16.99 3.68
C TYR A 656 -11.59 -16.21 4.89
N ALA A 657 -10.27 -16.09 5.05
CA ALA A 657 -9.67 -15.25 6.07
C ALA A 657 -8.70 -14.27 5.41
N ALA A 658 -8.78 -13.00 5.83
CA ALA A 658 -7.94 -11.93 5.33
C ALA A 658 -6.88 -11.60 6.39
N GLY A 659 -5.62 -11.92 6.07
CA GLY A 659 -4.50 -11.79 6.96
C GLY A 659 -3.55 -10.67 6.58
N PHE A 660 -2.94 -10.06 7.58
CA PHE A 660 -2.00 -8.98 7.39
C PHE A 660 -0.61 -9.47 6.94
N GLU A 661 -0.16 -10.63 7.44
CA GLU A 661 1.21 -11.09 7.15
C GLU A 661 1.30 -12.11 6.02
N ALA A 662 0.27 -12.90 5.83
CA ALA A 662 0.27 -14.06 4.94
C ALA A 662 -0.75 -13.98 3.81
N ALA A 663 -1.21 -12.77 3.46
CA ALA A 663 -2.19 -12.54 2.43
C ALA A 663 -3.59 -13.08 2.77
N ALA A 664 -4.17 -13.96 1.95
CA ALA A 664 -5.51 -14.50 2.16
C ALA A 664 -5.50 -16.02 2.25
N TRP A 665 -6.44 -16.55 3.01
CA TRP A 665 -6.60 -17.97 3.28
C TRP A 665 -7.99 -18.46 2.89
N ARG A 666 -8.09 -19.71 2.50
CA ARG A 666 -9.34 -20.40 2.20
C ARG A 666 -9.43 -21.73 2.95
N SER A 667 -10.60 -22.03 3.48
CA SER A 667 -11.00 -23.34 3.99
C SER A 667 -12.20 -23.85 3.19
N SER A 668 -12.31 -25.16 2.99
CA SER A 668 -13.46 -25.81 2.35
C SER A 668 -14.18 -26.80 3.29
N ASP A 669 -13.82 -26.81 4.57
CA ASP A 669 -14.24 -27.80 5.56
C ASP A 669 -14.64 -27.16 6.91
N ARG A 670 -15.28 -25.98 6.86
CA ARG A 670 -15.68 -25.20 8.04
C ARG A 670 -14.53 -24.80 8.96
N GLY A 671 -13.36 -24.53 8.38
CA GLY A 671 -12.20 -24.06 9.11
C GLY A 671 -11.40 -25.15 9.80
N LEU A 672 -11.59 -26.43 9.46
CA LEU A 672 -10.76 -27.51 9.98
C LEU A 672 -9.36 -27.47 9.38
N THR A 673 -9.27 -27.19 8.09
CA THR A 673 -8.01 -26.97 7.40
C THR A 673 -8.03 -25.67 6.59
N TRP A 674 -6.85 -25.07 6.41
CA TRP A 674 -6.68 -23.81 5.70
C TRP A 674 -5.55 -23.90 4.71
N SER A 675 -5.70 -23.26 3.56
CA SER A 675 -4.68 -23.08 2.55
C SER A 675 -4.58 -21.62 2.12
N ARG A 676 -3.36 -21.16 1.83
CA ARG A 676 -3.17 -19.82 1.24
C ARG A 676 -3.79 -19.79 -0.15
N MET A 677 -4.41 -18.67 -0.49
CA MET A 677 -4.98 -18.47 -1.81
C MET A 677 -3.86 -18.28 -2.85
N PRO A 678 -3.84 -19.11 -3.91
CA PRO A 678 -2.75 -19.08 -4.87
C PRO A 678 -2.77 -17.79 -5.72
N GLY A 679 -1.59 -17.24 -6.01
CA GLY A 679 -1.42 -16.08 -6.89
C GLY A 679 -1.87 -14.74 -6.32
N PHE A 680 -2.43 -14.68 -5.12
CA PHE A 680 -2.65 -13.44 -4.39
C PHE A 680 -1.40 -13.13 -3.57
N ASP A 681 -0.56 -12.25 -4.09
CA ASP A 681 0.75 -11.94 -3.51
C ASP A 681 0.79 -10.64 -2.70
N PHE A 682 -0.31 -9.91 -2.63
CA PHE A 682 -0.39 -8.70 -1.82
C PHE A 682 -0.51 -9.06 -0.33
N LYS A 683 0.36 -8.51 0.49
CA LYS A 683 0.54 -8.98 1.87
C LYS A 683 -0.62 -8.64 2.80
N TRP A 684 -1.21 -7.48 2.68
CA TRP A 684 -2.15 -6.94 3.66
C TRP A 684 -3.60 -7.05 3.20
N ALA A 685 -4.13 -8.26 3.18
CA ALA A 685 -5.55 -8.48 2.96
C ALA A 685 -6.38 -7.96 4.14
N HIS A 686 -7.49 -7.30 3.83
CA HIS A 686 -8.39 -6.73 4.83
C HIS A 686 -9.70 -7.52 4.94
N ARG A 687 -10.34 -7.83 3.81
CA ARG A 687 -11.58 -8.62 3.77
C ARG A 687 -11.71 -9.36 2.44
N ALA A 688 -12.28 -10.56 2.49
CA ALA A 688 -12.73 -11.29 1.32
C ALA A 688 -14.25 -11.11 1.13
N ILE A 689 -14.69 -10.88 -0.12
CA ILE A 689 -16.10 -10.68 -0.46
C ILE A 689 -16.40 -11.55 -1.69
N VAL A 690 -17.33 -12.50 -1.56
CA VAL A 690 -17.74 -13.36 -2.67
C VAL A 690 -18.51 -12.53 -3.70
N ASP A 691 -18.19 -12.70 -4.98
CA ASP A 691 -18.90 -11.99 -6.05
C ASP A 691 -20.31 -12.59 -6.23
N PRO A 692 -21.37 -11.83 -5.94
CA PRO A 692 -22.74 -12.35 -6.09
C PRO A 692 -23.11 -12.68 -7.54
N ARG A 693 -22.34 -12.18 -8.51
CA ARG A 693 -22.53 -12.44 -9.95
C ARG A 693 -21.79 -13.71 -10.40
N ASN A 694 -20.76 -14.10 -9.67
CA ASN A 694 -19.91 -15.24 -9.99
C ASN A 694 -19.35 -15.87 -8.70
N PRO A 695 -20.01 -16.90 -8.16
CA PRO A 695 -19.58 -17.54 -6.91
C PRO A 695 -18.17 -18.16 -6.93
N ALA A 696 -17.60 -18.38 -8.12
CA ALA A 696 -16.21 -18.84 -8.24
C ALA A 696 -15.18 -17.72 -8.11
N ALA A 697 -15.61 -16.48 -7.95
CA ALA A 697 -14.73 -15.32 -7.86
C ALA A 697 -14.95 -14.55 -6.56
N ILE A 698 -13.89 -13.89 -6.11
CA ILE A 698 -13.93 -13.04 -4.91
C ILE A 698 -13.21 -11.72 -5.13
N PHE A 699 -13.61 -10.75 -4.36
CA PHE A 699 -12.89 -9.51 -4.13
C PHE A 699 -12.11 -9.63 -2.83
N ILE A 700 -10.87 -9.17 -2.82
CA ILE A 700 -10.09 -9.00 -1.60
C ILE A 700 -9.78 -7.51 -1.47
N THR A 701 -10.33 -6.88 -0.45
CA THR A 701 -9.93 -5.53 -0.06
C THR A 701 -8.61 -5.57 0.66
N THR A 702 -7.81 -4.51 0.56
CA THR A 702 -6.47 -4.50 1.11
C THR A 702 -6.16 -3.20 1.84
N PHE A 703 -5.13 -3.25 2.68
CA PHE A 703 -4.49 -2.04 3.19
C PHE A 703 -3.36 -1.63 2.24
N GLY A 704 -3.57 -0.54 1.48
CA GLY A 704 -2.57 0.05 0.62
C GLY A 704 -2.37 -0.60 -0.75
N GLY A 705 -3.38 -1.33 -1.26
CA GLY A 705 -3.33 -1.95 -2.59
C GLY A 705 -4.70 -2.06 -3.23
N SER A 706 -5.66 -1.21 -2.82
CA SER A 706 -7.04 -1.17 -3.33
C SER A 706 -7.76 -2.53 -3.25
N VAL A 707 -8.53 -2.88 -4.26
CA VAL A 707 -9.32 -4.11 -4.32
C VAL A 707 -8.73 -5.05 -5.37
N TRP A 708 -8.55 -6.28 -5.00
CA TRP A 708 -8.13 -7.36 -5.89
C TRP A 708 -9.31 -8.25 -6.24
N TYR A 709 -9.41 -8.62 -7.50
CA TYR A 709 -10.43 -9.52 -8.00
C TYR A 709 -9.79 -10.73 -8.64
N GLY A 710 -10.22 -11.91 -8.24
CA GLY A 710 -9.67 -13.15 -8.74
C GLY A 710 -10.53 -14.36 -8.38
N ARG A 711 -9.99 -15.54 -8.62
CA ARG A 711 -10.70 -16.78 -8.36
C ARG A 711 -10.62 -17.17 -6.88
N ALA A 712 -11.69 -17.79 -6.40
CA ALA A 712 -11.82 -18.25 -5.01
C ALA A 712 -11.12 -19.59 -4.73
N ASP A 713 -10.83 -20.39 -5.77
CA ASP A 713 -10.27 -21.76 -5.70
C ASP A 713 -8.84 -21.89 -6.28
#